data_af4258432f8471e7670af1045e1940df
#
_entry.id   af4258432f8471e7670af1045e1940df
#
_cell.length_a   1.000
_cell.length_b   1.000
_cell.length_c   1.000
_cell.angle_alpha   90.00
_cell.angle_beta   90.00
_cell.angle_gamma   90.00
#
_symmetry.space_group_name_H-M   'P 1'
#
loop_
_entity.id
_entity.type
_entity.pdbx_description
1 polymer ?
#
loop_
_entity_poly.entity_id
_entity_poly.type
_entity_poly.pdbx_seq_one_letter_code
_entity_poly.pdbx_strand_id
1 'polypeptide(L)'
;MNRYIFTICFAVILFFSLIRLNAQWKQLEVGPPGQVWSLGKMGNYIFAGAFAGIYRTTDQGKSWTNVSPYFARCYAVKGTEIFAGTYQDGVICSRDSGKTWQITDTSLHGEINAIAIKGNYMFAGGGAVMLRSTDDGSSWTLIQNGLTYGQTTVTGMVVTEGKILASTFAGVVISTDNGDDWSTLVGTNSADAVTNCIAVIDSTVLVGWPGGVIRSTDDGRSWDEPGGWISTSTTFSIIGNSSRIYAGTIDGVHVSTDDGITWAPVNNGLPVEQGWHLTQNDTNLFVADGNYGVYISSDSGSSWTQQSEGIRGWTGEYLTGSGAHIFATMSSPTGGSQLLYHSTDNGNTWMQDTSWHGGWIQSITVTIPFIYATTNSGIFASSDNGKSWGSINGGIMDTVYPMNVIKSGSNLIVSTQKKGELFLSSDNGGTWQNVGKNLPIIGPLAGSGDNVFAGNEGDWTNSNDGIYESTNNGLNWTLINDTLTNISSLETSGSTIIAAGYTPPIPVGSPPPPPGGIFRSTDNGRTWKTYVDSLPDKAQVYSLAIYNNYVFAGLEYLNYPSMFYTSNLNKNSWTNEGKGLAKGSINSIYVNDSTIFVGTEMTGLWSIPMPEVTAIRKTINSTFPSSYKLEQNYPNPFNPTTNISYSLPRDGFVTLKVYDILGREVRTLINERQSAGNHSVTFDASDLASGVYFYRLIARPMGTHSVGNFVDAKKLVLLK
;
A
#
# COMPACT_ATOMS: atom_id res chain seq x y z
N MET A 1 24.53 -50.63 -12.36
CA MET A 1 24.88 -49.25 -12.61
C MET A 1 23.68 -48.38 -13.08
N ASN A 2 22.75 -48.88 -13.87
CA ASN A 2 21.58 -48.13 -14.36
C ASN A 2 20.42 -47.89 -13.40
N ARG A 3 20.38 -48.50 -12.22
CA ARG A 3 19.30 -48.28 -11.23
C ARG A 3 19.60 -47.13 -10.26
N TYR A 4 20.88 -46.76 -10.06
CA TYR A 4 21.25 -45.67 -9.19
C TYR A 4 21.16 -44.29 -9.86
N ILE A 5 21.31 -44.25 -11.19
CA ILE A 5 21.21 -42.97 -11.96
C ILE A 5 19.74 -42.51 -12.03
N PHE A 6 18.78 -43.42 -12.12
CA PHE A 6 17.34 -43.09 -12.13
C PHE A 6 16.84 -42.58 -10.77
N THR A 7 17.38 -43.12 -9.67
CA THR A 7 17.00 -42.69 -8.31
C THR A 7 17.57 -41.33 -7.94
N ILE A 8 18.77 -40.98 -8.43
CA ILE A 8 19.38 -39.68 -8.19
C ILE A 8 18.71 -38.61 -9.08
N CYS A 9 18.35 -38.89 -10.32
CA CYS A 9 17.59 -37.95 -11.15
C CYS A 9 16.17 -37.71 -10.61
N PHE A 10 15.49 -38.73 -10.02
CA PHE A 10 14.17 -38.54 -9.42
C PHE A 10 14.26 -37.76 -8.09
N ALA A 11 15.30 -37.96 -7.29
CA ALA A 11 15.53 -37.21 -6.04
C ALA A 11 15.92 -35.75 -6.33
N VAL A 12 16.70 -35.47 -7.39
CA VAL A 12 17.04 -34.11 -7.79
C VAL A 12 15.83 -33.38 -8.40
N ILE A 13 14.98 -34.08 -9.18
CA ILE A 13 13.74 -33.50 -9.71
C ILE A 13 12.71 -33.28 -8.57
N LEU A 14 12.64 -34.14 -7.54
CA LEU A 14 11.80 -33.91 -6.35
C LEU A 14 12.36 -32.83 -5.42
N PHE A 15 13.68 -32.62 -5.36
CA PHE A 15 14.28 -31.55 -4.57
C PHE A 15 14.11 -30.18 -5.25
N PHE A 16 14.07 -30.11 -6.60
CA PHE A 16 13.72 -28.87 -7.31
C PHE A 16 12.23 -28.61 -7.41
N SER A 17 11.37 -29.61 -7.15
CA SER A 17 9.90 -29.42 -7.11
C SER A 17 9.37 -29.03 -5.73
N LEU A 18 10.19 -29.04 -4.66
CA LEU A 18 9.80 -28.73 -3.28
C LEU A 18 10.28 -27.35 -2.78
N ILE A 19 11.01 -26.59 -3.58
CA ILE A 19 11.26 -25.18 -3.31
C ILE A 19 10.43 -24.36 -4.32
N ARG A 20 9.11 -24.53 -4.31
CA ARG A 20 8.22 -23.40 -4.54
C ARG A 20 8.15 -22.63 -3.22
N LEU A 21 9.16 -21.84 -2.93
CA LEU A 21 8.98 -20.66 -2.11
C LEU A 21 7.96 -19.81 -2.88
N ASN A 22 6.68 -19.91 -2.49
CA ASN A 22 5.69 -18.93 -2.95
C ASN A 22 6.24 -17.59 -2.49
N ALA A 23 6.57 -16.72 -3.43
CA ALA A 23 6.86 -15.34 -3.14
C ALA A 23 5.70 -14.80 -2.30
N GLN A 24 6.03 -14.33 -1.14
CA GLN A 24 5.07 -13.74 -0.23
C GLN A 24 5.44 -12.28 -0.06
N TRP A 25 4.47 -11.39 -0.18
CA TRP A 25 4.65 -10.01 0.17
C TRP A 25 5.15 -9.89 1.60
N LYS A 26 6.21 -9.13 1.79
CA LYS A 26 6.80 -8.84 3.09
C LYS A 26 6.46 -7.40 3.47
N GLN A 27 5.78 -7.20 4.59
CA GLN A 27 5.61 -5.88 5.18
C GLN A 27 6.95 -5.39 5.70
N LEU A 28 7.29 -4.14 5.38
CA LEU A 28 8.55 -3.53 5.80
C LEU A 28 8.39 -2.84 7.16
N GLU A 29 9.45 -2.87 7.95
CA GLU A 29 9.48 -2.21 9.26
C GLU A 29 9.82 -0.73 9.09
N VAL A 30 8.85 0.06 8.62
CA VAL A 30 8.98 1.49 8.37
C VAL A 30 7.83 2.23 9.02
N GLY A 31 8.13 3.33 9.66
CA GLY A 31 7.14 4.16 10.35
C GLY A 31 6.98 3.84 11.83
N PRO A 32 6.28 4.70 12.58
CA PRO A 32 5.89 4.44 13.95
C PRO A 32 4.96 3.25 14.09
N PRO A 33 4.74 2.74 15.31
CA PRO A 33 3.72 1.72 15.56
C PRO A 33 2.35 2.15 15.03
N GLY A 34 1.60 1.20 14.49
CA GLY A 34 0.26 1.44 13.95
C GLY A 34 -0.77 1.72 15.04
N GLN A 35 -1.86 2.37 14.65
CA GLN A 35 -3.02 2.59 15.52
C GLN A 35 -3.67 1.26 15.89
N VAL A 36 -3.92 1.07 17.19
CA VAL A 36 -4.61 -0.11 17.73
C VAL A 36 -5.95 0.30 18.28
N TRP A 37 -7.00 -0.30 17.75
CA TRP A 37 -8.40 0.03 18.06
C TRP A 37 -9.09 -0.96 18.97
N SER A 38 -8.53 -2.14 19.15
CA SER A 38 -9.10 -3.16 20.03
C SER A 38 -8.03 -4.07 20.59
N LEU A 39 -8.26 -4.57 21.78
CA LEU A 39 -7.44 -5.59 22.42
C LEU A 39 -8.31 -6.77 22.83
N GLY A 40 -7.78 -7.99 22.66
CA GLY A 40 -8.42 -9.24 23.04
C GLY A 40 -7.47 -10.18 23.77
N LYS A 41 -8.03 -11.09 24.56
CA LYS A 41 -7.26 -12.11 25.29
C LYS A 41 -7.84 -13.49 25.04
N MET A 42 -6.95 -14.48 24.87
CA MET A 42 -7.31 -15.89 24.89
C MET A 42 -6.16 -16.69 25.53
N GLY A 43 -6.36 -17.15 26.75
CA GLY A 43 -5.29 -17.77 27.54
C GLY A 43 -4.12 -16.79 27.72
N ASN A 44 -2.93 -17.21 27.30
CA ASN A 44 -1.71 -16.39 27.36
C ASN A 44 -1.50 -15.49 26.12
N TYR A 45 -2.38 -15.61 25.12
CA TYR A 45 -2.26 -14.81 23.90
C TYR A 45 -3.03 -13.50 24.05
N ILE A 46 -2.39 -12.40 23.65
CA ILE A 46 -3.05 -11.11 23.48
C ILE A 46 -3.13 -10.79 21.99
N PHE A 47 -4.26 -10.24 21.58
CA PHE A 47 -4.56 -9.82 20.22
C PHE A 47 -4.73 -8.32 20.17
N ALA A 48 -4.24 -7.69 19.12
CA ALA A 48 -4.42 -6.27 18.84
C ALA A 48 -5.05 -6.11 17.45
N GLY A 49 -6.19 -5.46 17.40
CA GLY A 49 -6.85 -5.09 16.14
C GLY A 49 -6.36 -3.71 15.69
N ALA A 50 -5.67 -3.68 14.56
CA ALA A 50 -5.17 -2.47 13.92
C ALA A 50 -5.68 -2.38 12.48
N PHE A 51 -5.54 -1.22 11.83
CA PHE A 51 -5.93 -1.07 10.42
C PHE A 51 -5.22 -2.10 9.50
N ALA A 52 -3.94 -2.37 9.78
CA ALA A 52 -3.16 -3.35 9.02
C ALA A 52 -3.54 -4.81 9.31
N GLY A 53 -4.49 -5.07 10.20
CA GLY A 53 -4.97 -6.40 10.53
C GLY A 53 -4.92 -6.77 12.00
N ILE A 54 -5.02 -8.08 12.29
CA ILE A 54 -4.90 -8.61 13.65
C ILE A 54 -3.45 -8.97 13.93
N TYR A 55 -2.92 -8.45 15.00
CA TYR A 55 -1.62 -8.81 15.55
C TYR A 55 -1.77 -9.67 16.79
N ARG A 56 -0.88 -10.63 16.96
CA ARG A 56 -0.85 -11.52 18.11
C ARG A 56 0.52 -11.52 18.77
N THR A 57 0.55 -11.47 20.10
CA THR A 57 1.75 -11.72 20.89
C THR A 57 1.66 -13.03 21.64
N THR A 58 2.82 -13.69 21.81
CA THR A 58 3.00 -14.92 22.58
C THR A 58 4.02 -14.73 23.71
N ASP A 59 4.63 -13.55 23.79
CA ASP A 59 5.72 -13.17 24.71
C ASP A 59 5.34 -11.99 25.60
N GLN A 60 4.05 -11.88 25.90
CA GLN A 60 3.48 -10.82 26.77
C GLN A 60 3.64 -9.40 26.20
N GLY A 61 3.62 -9.28 24.85
CA GLY A 61 3.64 -7.99 24.15
C GLY A 61 5.03 -7.49 23.78
N LYS A 62 6.08 -8.24 24.06
CA LYS A 62 7.45 -7.85 23.65
C LYS A 62 7.59 -7.80 22.15
N SER A 63 6.92 -8.71 21.44
CA SER A 63 6.82 -8.69 19.98
C SER A 63 5.42 -9.06 19.51
N TRP A 64 5.04 -8.55 18.33
CA TRP A 64 3.73 -8.76 17.73
C TRP A 64 3.89 -9.28 16.30
N THR A 65 3.10 -10.28 15.95
CA THR A 65 3.08 -10.86 14.60
C THR A 65 1.72 -10.63 13.98
N ASN A 66 1.68 -10.11 12.74
CA ASN A 66 0.43 -10.02 11.97
C ASN A 66 -0.04 -11.45 11.64
N VAL A 67 -1.27 -11.79 12.04
CA VAL A 67 -1.87 -13.12 11.86
C VAL A 67 -3.11 -13.09 10.98
N SER A 68 -3.58 -11.91 10.58
CA SER A 68 -4.80 -11.78 9.79
C SER A 68 -4.86 -10.38 9.15
N PRO A 69 -5.31 -10.25 7.90
CA PRO A 69 -5.50 -8.96 7.25
C PRO A 69 -6.78 -8.24 7.68
N TYR A 70 -7.62 -8.84 8.53
CA TYR A 70 -8.89 -8.27 8.93
C TYR A 70 -8.73 -7.25 10.05
N PHE A 71 -9.39 -6.10 9.94
CA PHE A 71 -9.41 -5.09 11.00
C PHE A 71 -10.44 -5.46 12.08
N ALA A 72 -9.97 -6.00 13.21
CA ALA A 72 -10.81 -6.38 14.34
C ALA A 72 -11.15 -5.19 15.24
N ARG A 73 -12.42 -5.08 15.59
CA ARG A 73 -13.00 -4.06 16.50
C ARG A 73 -13.28 -4.59 17.89
N CYS A 74 -13.54 -5.89 18.00
CA CYS A 74 -13.81 -6.56 19.28
C CYS A 74 -13.42 -8.03 19.20
N TYR A 75 -13.34 -8.67 20.37
CA TYR A 75 -13.04 -10.09 20.51
C TYR A 75 -13.93 -10.78 21.53
N ALA A 76 -14.25 -12.05 21.30
CA ALA A 76 -14.91 -12.94 22.24
C ALA A 76 -14.33 -14.35 22.17
N VAL A 77 -14.30 -15.07 23.30
CA VAL A 77 -13.72 -16.41 23.40
C VAL A 77 -14.80 -17.42 23.81
N LYS A 78 -14.89 -18.53 23.06
CA LYS A 78 -15.76 -19.68 23.37
C LYS A 78 -14.91 -20.95 23.40
N GLY A 79 -14.60 -21.43 24.59
CA GLY A 79 -13.72 -22.60 24.75
C GLY A 79 -12.33 -22.35 24.19
N THR A 80 -11.97 -23.08 23.13
CA THR A 80 -10.67 -22.97 22.44
C THR A 80 -10.73 -22.12 21.17
N GLU A 81 -11.87 -21.53 20.87
CA GLU A 81 -12.08 -20.67 19.71
C GLU A 81 -12.11 -19.20 20.10
N ILE A 82 -11.56 -18.35 19.23
CA ILE A 82 -11.66 -16.89 19.39
C ILE A 82 -12.38 -16.32 18.18
N PHE A 83 -13.34 -15.44 18.44
CA PHE A 83 -14.12 -14.71 17.46
C PHE A 83 -13.72 -13.25 17.50
N ALA A 84 -13.75 -12.60 16.34
CA ALA A 84 -13.55 -11.15 16.26
C ALA A 84 -14.62 -10.52 15.36
N GLY A 85 -15.18 -9.44 15.86
CA GLY A 85 -16.00 -8.53 15.04
C GLY A 85 -15.07 -7.61 14.25
N THR A 86 -15.36 -7.41 12.99
CA THR A 86 -14.52 -6.62 12.09
C THR A 86 -15.20 -5.34 11.64
N TYR A 87 -14.44 -4.42 11.07
CA TYR A 87 -14.97 -3.17 10.53
C TYR A 87 -15.84 -3.37 9.27
N GLN A 88 -15.56 -4.38 8.44
CA GLN A 88 -16.26 -4.57 7.15
C GLN A 88 -16.68 -6.01 6.86
N ASP A 89 -15.99 -6.99 7.43
CA ASP A 89 -16.13 -8.40 7.06
C ASP A 89 -17.01 -9.20 8.04
N GLY A 90 -17.83 -8.51 8.84
CA GLY A 90 -18.72 -9.15 9.82
C GLY A 90 -17.95 -9.84 10.94
N VAL A 91 -18.27 -11.11 11.21
CA VAL A 91 -17.63 -11.91 12.25
C VAL A 91 -16.65 -12.91 11.64
N ILE A 92 -15.45 -12.99 12.20
CA ILE A 92 -14.42 -13.97 11.84
C ILE A 92 -14.06 -14.84 13.04
N CYS A 93 -13.57 -16.04 12.79
CA CYS A 93 -13.19 -17.00 13.83
C CYS A 93 -11.81 -17.61 13.57
N SER A 94 -11.09 -17.85 14.66
CA SER A 94 -9.89 -18.70 14.67
C SER A 94 -10.10 -19.90 15.59
N ARG A 95 -9.72 -21.09 15.08
CA ARG A 95 -9.78 -22.40 15.77
C ARG A 95 -8.40 -22.93 16.13
N ASP A 96 -7.34 -22.17 15.89
CA ASP A 96 -5.95 -22.54 16.08
C ASP A 96 -5.16 -21.57 16.96
N SER A 97 -5.83 -21.00 17.96
CA SER A 97 -5.29 -20.01 18.89
C SER A 97 -4.86 -18.71 18.20
N GLY A 98 -5.62 -18.27 17.21
CA GLY A 98 -5.40 -17.01 16.52
C GLY A 98 -4.26 -17.02 15.49
N LYS A 99 -3.83 -18.19 15.01
CA LYS A 99 -2.82 -18.28 13.94
C LYS A 99 -3.42 -18.01 12.58
N THR A 100 -4.62 -18.56 12.34
CA THR A 100 -5.38 -18.33 11.11
C THR A 100 -6.81 -17.91 11.41
N TRP A 101 -7.43 -17.16 10.54
CA TRP A 101 -8.77 -16.58 10.70
C TRP A 101 -9.62 -16.82 9.46
N GLN A 102 -10.89 -17.08 9.65
CA GLN A 102 -11.87 -17.33 8.58
C GLN A 102 -13.15 -16.56 8.86
N ILE A 103 -13.80 -16.03 7.82
CA ILE A 103 -15.14 -15.45 7.89
C ILE A 103 -16.11 -16.58 8.27
N THR A 104 -16.97 -16.32 9.26
CA THR A 104 -17.94 -17.32 9.76
C THR A 104 -19.15 -17.41 8.85
N ASP A 105 -19.65 -16.28 8.35
CA ASP A 105 -20.78 -16.17 7.43
C ASP A 105 -20.45 -15.15 6.34
N THR A 106 -20.33 -15.61 5.10
CA THR A 106 -19.99 -14.75 3.95
C THR A 106 -21.12 -13.84 3.50
N SER A 107 -22.32 -14.00 4.04
CA SER A 107 -23.46 -13.11 3.80
C SER A 107 -23.52 -11.94 4.78
N LEU A 108 -22.79 -12.04 5.90
CA LEU A 108 -22.72 -11.00 6.91
C LEU A 108 -21.57 -10.04 6.60
N HIS A 109 -21.93 -8.86 6.13
CA HIS A 109 -21.01 -7.75 5.90
C HIS A 109 -21.32 -6.58 6.82
N GLY A 110 -20.31 -5.76 7.11
CA GLY A 110 -20.43 -4.54 7.86
C GLY A 110 -19.74 -4.58 9.21
N GLU A 111 -19.83 -3.46 9.90
CA GLU A 111 -19.14 -3.20 11.17
C GLU A 111 -19.78 -3.97 12.33
N ILE A 112 -18.94 -4.73 13.05
CA ILE A 112 -19.30 -5.42 14.30
C ILE A 112 -18.39 -4.90 15.42
N ASN A 113 -18.96 -4.16 16.37
CA ASN A 113 -18.24 -3.52 17.47
C ASN A 113 -18.28 -4.33 18.79
N ALA A 114 -19.21 -5.25 18.91
CA ALA A 114 -19.37 -6.05 20.11
C ALA A 114 -19.80 -7.48 19.79
N ILE A 115 -19.21 -8.45 20.49
CA ILE A 115 -19.63 -9.85 20.49
C ILE A 115 -19.77 -10.30 21.95
N ALA A 116 -20.89 -10.95 22.26
CA ALA A 116 -21.14 -11.56 23.57
C ALA A 116 -21.59 -13.02 23.42
N ILE A 117 -21.20 -13.89 24.36
CA ILE A 117 -21.47 -15.33 24.29
C ILE A 117 -22.22 -15.75 25.57
N LYS A 118 -23.37 -16.43 25.40
CA LYS A 118 -24.20 -16.96 26.48
C LYS A 118 -24.57 -18.42 26.17
N GLY A 119 -23.84 -19.35 26.75
CA GLY A 119 -24.02 -20.78 26.45
C GLY A 119 -23.82 -21.07 24.97
N ASN A 120 -24.86 -21.56 24.31
CA ASN A 120 -24.82 -21.85 22.86
C ASN A 120 -25.16 -20.63 21.98
N TYR A 121 -25.61 -19.53 22.57
CA TYR A 121 -25.92 -18.31 21.83
C TYR A 121 -24.70 -17.42 21.68
N MET A 122 -24.53 -16.90 20.50
CA MET A 122 -23.60 -15.81 20.21
C MET A 122 -24.39 -14.58 19.77
N PHE A 123 -24.05 -13.42 20.30
CA PHE A 123 -24.65 -12.16 19.98
C PHE A 123 -23.60 -11.26 19.36
N ALA A 124 -23.95 -10.54 18.29
CA ALA A 124 -23.08 -9.58 17.62
C ALA A 124 -23.84 -8.28 17.38
N GLY A 125 -23.17 -7.17 17.58
CA GLY A 125 -23.77 -5.85 17.37
C GLY A 125 -22.76 -4.87 16.78
N GLY A 126 -23.23 -3.94 15.95
CA GLY A 126 -22.39 -2.97 15.29
C GLY A 126 -23.16 -1.82 14.65
N GLY A 127 -22.76 -1.42 13.47
CA GLY A 127 -23.33 -0.31 12.72
C GLY A 127 -24.78 -0.54 12.26
N ALA A 128 -25.75 -0.30 13.15
CA ALA A 128 -27.19 -0.46 12.95
C ALA A 128 -27.70 -1.91 12.88
N VAL A 129 -26.95 -2.88 13.41
CA VAL A 129 -27.38 -4.28 13.49
C VAL A 129 -27.20 -4.85 14.89
N MET A 130 -28.15 -5.70 15.29
CA MET A 130 -28.05 -6.56 16.46
C MET A 130 -28.49 -7.98 16.05
N LEU A 131 -27.62 -8.95 16.24
CA LEU A 131 -27.69 -10.26 15.63
C LEU A 131 -27.50 -11.36 16.68
N ARG A 132 -28.11 -12.52 16.42
CA ARG A 132 -27.93 -13.75 17.22
C ARG A 132 -27.60 -14.93 16.31
N SER A 133 -26.64 -15.73 16.73
CA SER A 133 -26.31 -17.04 16.14
C SER A 133 -26.51 -18.13 17.19
N THR A 134 -26.93 -19.33 16.73
CA THR A 134 -27.08 -20.55 17.56
C THR A 134 -26.17 -21.69 17.04
N ASP A 135 -25.35 -21.42 16.05
CA ASP A 135 -24.50 -22.37 15.30
C ASP A 135 -23.05 -21.88 15.15
N ASP A 136 -22.54 -21.24 16.22
CA ASP A 136 -21.17 -20.74 16.31
C ASP A 136 -20.80 -19.74 15.19
N GLY A 137 -21.77 -18.87 14.85
CA GLY A 137 -21.59 -17.79 13.87
C GLY A 137 -21.73 -18.24 12.43
N SER A 138 -22.10 -19.50 12.16
CA SER A 138 -22.28 -19.98 10.79
C SER A 138 -23.52 -19.38 10.11
N SER A 139 -24.50 -18.95 10.88
CA SER A 139 -25.63 -18.17 10.44
C SER A 139 -26.09 -17.17 11.52
N TRP A 140 -26.70 -16.07 11.09
CA TRP A 140 -27.12 -14.99 11.96
C TRP A 140 -28.56 -14.57 11.73
N THR A 141 -29.28 -14.29 12.81
CA THR A 141 -30.67 -13.80 12.81
C THR A 141 -30.71 -12.42 13.40
N LEU A 142 -31.42 -11.49 12.76
CA LEU A 142 -31.65 -10.15 13.26
C LEU A 142 -32.57 -10.18 14.49
N ILE A 143 -32.18 -9.51 15.59
CA ILE A 143 -32.88 -9.49 16.89
C ILE A 143 -33.03 -8.05 17.40
N GLN A 144 -33.86 -7.25 16.73
CA GLN A 144 -34.02 -5.81 16.97
C GLN A 144 -35.41 -5.44 17.51
N ASN A 145 -36.20 -6.43 17.93
CA ASN A 145 -37.54 -6.17 18.40
C ASN A 145 -37.51 -5.31 19.68
N GLY A 146 -38.32 -4.24 19.73
CA GLY A 146 -38.33 -3.28 20.83
C GLY A 146 -37.29 -2.16 20.76
N LEU A 147 -36.35 -2.18 19.73
CA LEU A 147 -35.30 -1.16 19.57
C LEU A 147 -35.74 -0.05 18.62
N THR A 148 -35.28 1.17 18.89
CA THR A 148 -35.44 2.35 18.05
C THR A 148 -34.13 2.64 17.29
N TYR A 149 -34.19 3.55 16.29
CA TYR A 149 -33.00 4.05 15.60
C TYR A 149 -32.02 4.67 16.62
N GLY A 150 -30.73 4.33 16.48
CA GLY A 150 -29.67 4.68 17.46
C GLY A 150 -29.46 3.59 18.51
N GLN A 151 -30.49 2.88 18.96
CA GLN A 151 -30.34 1.71 19.84
C GLN A 151 -29.86 0.46 19.10
N THR A 152 -29.94 0.44 17.79
CA THR A 152 -29.38 -0.62 16.95
C THR A 152 -27.89 -0.45 16.66
N THR A 153 -27.31 0.75 16.90
CA THR A 153 -25.87 0.98 16.77
C THR A 153 -25.17 0.62 18.08
N VAL A 154 -24.68 -0.60 18.15
CA VAL A 154 -24.08 -1.19 19.35
C VAL A 154 -22.60 -0.79 19.46
N THR A 155 -22.17 -0.42 20.67
CA THR A 155 -20.79 -0.06 21.01
C THR A 155 -20.11 -1.07 21.93
N GLY A 156 -20.91 -1.75 22.76
CA GLY A 156 -20.45 -2.79 23.68
C GLY A 156 -21.58 -3.73 24.06
N MET A 157 -21.25 -4.95 24.50
CA MET A 157 -22.24 -5.94 24.91
C MET A 157 -21.67 -6.84 26.00
N VAL A 158 -22.46 -7.09 27.03
CA VAL A 158 -22.12 -8.01 28.13
C VAL A 158 -23.26 -8.94 28.43
N VAL A 159 -22.92 -10.13 28.94
CA VAL A 159 -23.86 -11.15 29.38
C VAL A 159 -23.70 -11.37 30.86
N THR A 160 -24.82 -11.33 31.60
CA THR A 160 -24.92 -11.73 32.99
C THR A 160 -25.81 -12.95 33.13
N GLU A 161 -26.00 -13.50 34.35
CA GLU A 161 -26.97 -14.56 34.62
C GLU A 161 -28.38 -14.13 34.19
N GLY A 162 -28.85 -14.72 33.08
CA GLY A 162 -30.19 -14.47 32.55
C GLY A 162 -30.39 -13.24 31.67
N LYS A 163 -29.43 -12.33 31.55
CA LYS A 163 -29.61 -11.04 30.86
C LYS A 163 -28.50 -10.77 29.84
N ILE A 164 -28.85 -9.98 28.84
CA ILE A 164 -27.91 -9.39 27.90
C ILE A 164 -28.08 -7.86 28.01
N LEU A 165 -26.99 -7.15 28.22
CA LEU A 165 -26.95 -5.69 28.21
C LEU A 165 -26.10 -5.20 27.05
N ALA A 166 -26.56 -4.17 26.37
CA ALA A 166 -25.79 -3.55 25.30
C ALA A 166 -25.75 -2.02 25.47
N SER A 167 -24.56 -1.46 25.37
CA SER A 167 -24.37 -0.02 25.20
C SER A 167 -24.55 0.35 23.73
N THR A 168 -25.23 1.48 23.48
CA THR A 168 -25.63 1.91 22.15
C THR A 168 -25.43 3.42 21.96
N PHE A 169 -25.61 3.92 20.75
CA PHE A 169 -25.62 5.37 20.50
C PHE A 169 -26.85 6.10 21.14
N ALA A 170 -27.80 5.37 21.68
CA ALA A 170 -28.97 5.94 22.35
C ALA A 170 -29.22 5.27 23.72
N GLY A 171 -28.17 5.12 24.52
CA GLY A 171 -28.22 4.59 25.88
C GLY A 171 -27.99 3.10 25.99
N VAL A 172 -28.41 2.50 27.10
CA VAL A 172 -28.25 1.08 27.40
C VAL A 172 -29.57 0.34 27.18
N VAL A 173 -29.49 -0.81 26.49
CA VAL A 173 -30.63 -1.71 26.29
C VAL A 173 -30.42 -3.06 26.95
N ILE A 174 -31.50 -3.72 27.35
CA ILE A 174 -31.47 -5.01 28.02
C ILE A 174 -32.45 -6.00 27.37
N SER A 175 -32.01 -7.26 27.27
CA SER A 175 -32.87 -8.40 26.94
C SER A 175 -32.77 -9.45 28.05
N THR A 176 -33.91 -10.06 28.43
CA THR A 176 -34.00 -11.15 29.40
C THR A 176 -34.40 -12.49 28.77
N ASP A 177 -34.64 -12.53 27.46
CA ASP A 177 -35.16 -13.66 26.69
C ASP A 177 -34.24 -14.07 25.53
N ASN A 178 -32.92 -13.90 25.70
CA ASN A 178 -31.88 -14.19 24.70
C ASN A 178 -32.01 -13.36 23.42
N GLY A 179 -32.48 -12.12 23.56
CA GLY A 179 -32.51 -11.15 22.46
C GLY A 179 -33.81 -11.19 21.64
N ASP A 180 -34.82 -11.96 22.05
CA ASP A 180 -36.12 -11.96 21.35
C ASP A 180 -36.81 -10.60 21.48
N ASP A 181 -36.79 -10.00 22.69
CA ASP A 181 -37.27 -8.66 22.97
C ASP A 181 -36.22 -7.83 23.72
N TRP A 182 -36.17 -6.55 23.42
CA TRP A 182 -35.28 -5.58 24.06
C TRP A 182 -36.06 -4.43 24.65
N SER A 183 -35.59 -3.92 25.78
CA SER A 183 -36.11 -2.72 26.42
C SER A 183 -35.00 -1.76 26.83
N THR A 184 -35.30 -0.47 26.85
CA THR A 184 -34.35 0.56 27.29
C THR A 184 -34.22 0.54 28.77
N LEU A 185 -33.00 0.48 29.32
CA LEU A 185 -32.72 0.79 30.72
C LEU A 185 -32.73 2.32 30.86
N VAL A 186 -33.79 2.85 31.42
CA VAL A 186 -33.94 4.29 31.64
C VAL A 186 -32.94 4.77 32.67
N GLY A 187 -32.29 5.88 32.40
CA GLY A 187 -31.62 6.51 33.51
C GLY A 187 -30.49 7.48 33.23
N THR A 188 -30.20 7.78 32.02
CA THR A 188 -29.42 8.99 31.78
C THR A 188 -30.40 10.12 31.50
N ASN A 189 -30.42 11.15 32.34
CA ASN A 189 -31.29 12.33 32.20
C ASN A 189 -31.00 13.21 30.98
N SER A 190 -30.13 12.75 30.10
CA SER A 190 -29.91 13.29 28.75
C SER A 190 -30.39 12.26 27.75
N ALA A 191 -31.52 12.48 27.15
CA ALA A 191 -32.27 11.60 26.24
C ALA A 191 -31.51 11.16 24.98
N ASP A 192 -30.23 11.53 24.80
CA ASP A 192 -29.41 11.29 23.63
C ASP A 192 -27.95 10.87 23.97
N ALA A 193 -27.71 10.30 25.15
CA ALA A 193 -26.34 9.99 25.56
C ALA A 193 -25.79 8.77 24.83
N VAL A 194 -24.90 9.02 23.89
CA VAL A 194 -24.03 7.98 23.29
C VAL A 194 -23.25 7.27 24.40
N THR A 195 -23.44 5.96 24.54
CA THR A 195 -22.62 5.14 25.44
C THR A 195 -21.55 4.40 24.63
N ASN A 196 -20.32 4.36 25.14
CA ASN A 196 -19.17 3.85 24.36
C ASN A 196 -18.78 2.42 24.75
N CYS A 197 -18.99 2.05 26.00
CA CYS A 197 -18.67 0.70 26.50
C CYS A 197 -19.55 0.34 27.70
N ILE A 198 -19.63 -0.95 27.99
CA ILE A 198 -20.34 -1.49 29.16
C ILE A 198 -19.52 -2.64 29.76
N ALA A 199 -19.45 -2.68 31.06
CA ALA A 199 -18.85 -3.77 31.83
C ALA A 199 -19.72 -4.15 33.00
N VAL A 200 -19.68 -5.42 33.41
CA VAL A 200 -20.26 -5.90 34.64
C VAL A 200 -19.13 -6.50 35.47
N ILE A 201 -18.93 -5.96 36.67
CA ILE A 201 -17.92 -6.42 37.60
C ILE A 201 -18.63 -6.81 38.89
N ASP A 202 -18.59 -8.10 39.22
CA ASP A 202 -19.45 -8.72 40.23
C ASP A 202 -20.94 -8.45 39.94
N SER A 203 -21.60 -7.58 40.74
CA SER A 203 -22.98 -7.16 40.52
C SER A 203 -23.13 -5.72 40.04
N THR A 204 -22.02 -5.00 39.88
CA THR A 204 -22.02 -3.60 39.48
C THR A 204 -21.96 -3.46 37.96
N VAL A 205 -22.92 -2.75 37.39
CA VAL A 205 -22.91 -2.37 35.97
C VAL A 205 -22.23 -1.02 35.82
N LEU A 206 -21.23 -0.95 34.97
CA LEU A 206 -20.46 0.26 34.67
C LEU A 206 -20.59 0.58 33.18
N VAL A 207 -20.89 1.82 32.84
CA VAL A 207 -21.07 2.29 31.47
C VAL A 207 -20.18 3.50 31.22
N GLY A 208 -19.35 3.41 30.22
CA GLY A 208 -18.53 4.52 29.76
C GLY A 208 -19.27 5.36 28.71
N TRP A 209 -19.18 6.69 28.85
CA TRP A 209 -19.80 7.65 27.93
C TRP A 209 -18.92 8.91 27.79
N PRO A 210 -19.26 9.90 26.94
CA PRO A 210 -18.48 11.14 26.81
C PRO A 210 -18.30 11.96 28.07
N GLY A 211 -19.16 11.78 29.08
CA GLY A 211 -19.07 12.47 30.37
C GLY A 211 -18.39 11.65 31.47
N GLY A 212 -17.76 10.51 31.17
CA GLY A 212 -17.04 9.67 32.11
C GLY A 212 -17.60 8.26 32.29
N VAL A 213 -17.88 7.85 33.53
CA VAL A 213 -18.47 6.54 33.85
C VAL A 213 -19.73 6.75 34.64
N ILE A 214 -20.79 6.01 34.38
CA ILE A 214 -21.96 5.86 35.24
C ILE A 214 -22.02 4.44 35.80
N ARG A 215 -22.58 4.29 36.97
CA ARG A 215 -22.58 3.08 37.79
C ARG A 215 -23.97 2.70 38.26
N SER A 216 -24.29 1.42 38.21
CA SER A 216 -25.51 0.87 38.80
C SER A 216 -25.21 -0.37 39.64
N THR A 217 -25.79 -0.47 40.82
CA THR A 217 -25.72 -1.65 41.73
C THR A 217 -27.04 -2.40 41.84
N ASP A 218 -28.05 -1.99 41.06
CA ASP A 218 -29.40 -2.54 41.09
C ASP A 218 -29.89 -3.01 39.70
N ASP A 219 -28.98 -3.54 38.92
CA ASP A 219 -29.23 -4.06 37.55
C ASP A 219 -29.73 -2.96 36.58
N GLY A 220 -29.27 -1.72 36.73
CA GLY A 220 -29.60 -0.63 35.81
C GLY A 220 -30.94 0.07 36.14
N ARG A 221 -31.55 -0.17 37.31
CA ARG A 221 -32.78 0.51 37.72
C ARG A 221 -32.51 1.93 38.19
N SER A 222 -31.35 2.15 38.81
CA SER A 222 -30.84 3.48 39.16
C SER A 222 -29.36 3.60 38.79
N TRP A 223 -28.92 4.81 38.50
CA TRP A 223 -27.57 5.11 38.08
C TRP A 223 -26.97 6.23 38.90
N ASP A 224 -25.73 6.03 39.35
CA ASP A 224 -24.93 7.02 40.03
C ASP A 224 -23.85 7.55 39.08
N GLU A 225 -23.57 8.85 39.13
CA GLU A 225 -22.43 9.46 38.46
C GLU A 225 -21.25 9.48 39.47
N PRO A 226 -20.17 8.70 39.22
CA PRO A 226 -19.02 8.69 40.11
C PRO A 226 -18.33 10.05 40.17
N GLY A 227 -17.80 10.38 41.35
CA GLY A 227 -16.98 11.58 41.56
C GLY A 227 -15.54 11.44 41.08
N GLY A 228 -14.81 12.55 41.05
CA GLY A 228 -13.39 12.57 40.76
C GLY A 228 -13.02 12.95 39.32
N TRP A 229 -11.79 12.62 38.89
CA TRP A 229 -11.20 13.06 37.63
C TRP A 229 -11.86 12.48 36.36
N ILE A 230 -12.64 11.40 36.49
CA ILE A 230 -13.26 10.73 35.34
C ILE A 230 -14.56 11.40 34.89
N SER A 231 -15.11 12.33 35.67
CA SER A 231 -16.44 12.92 35.44
C SER A 231 -16.54 13.83 34.20
N THR A 232 -15.48 14.04 33.48
CA THR A 232 -15.46 14.86 32.23
C THR A 232 -14.71 14.20 31.10
N SER A 233 -14.23 12.96 31.29
CA SER A 233 -13.34 12.28 30.32
C SER A 233 -14.08 11.19 29.56
N THR A 234 -14.14 11.30 28.25
CA THR A 234 -14.76 10.26 27.39
C THR A 234 -14.13 8.89 27.65
N THR A 235 -14.94 7.92 28.08
CA THR A 235 -14.50 6.57 28.43
C THR A 235 -14.82 5.59 27.32
N PHE A 236 -13.84 4.80 26.88
CA PHE A 236 -13.94 3.86 25.76
C PHE A 236 -13.87 2.39 26.17
N SER A 237 -13.29 2.07 27.32
CA SER A 237 -13.21 0.70 27.83
C SER A 237 -13.20 0.67 29.36
N ILE A 238 -13.78 -0.37 29.94
CA ILE A 238 -13.76 -0.64 31.38
C ILE A 238 -13.44 -2.12 31.56
N ILE A 239 -12.43 -2.42 32.39
CA ILE A 239 -12.02 -3.78 32.76
C ILE A 239 -11.68 -3.85 34.25
N GLY A 240 -11.65 -5.03 34.81
CA GLY A 240 -11.17 -5.19 36.20
C GLY A 240 -11.81 -6.34 36.96
N ASN A 241 -11.74 -6.23 38.26
CA ASN A 241 -12.35 -7.13 39.24
C ASN A 241 -12.75 -6.33 40.46
N SER A 242 -13.34 -7.00 41.48
CA SER A 242 -13.79 -6.38 42.75
C SER A 242 -12.73 -5.57 43.50
N SER A 243 -11.46 -5.80 43.28
CA SER A 243 -10.39 -5.07 43.98
C SER A 243 -9.86 -3.86 43.20
N ARG A 244 -9.94 -3.89 41.87
CA ARG A 244 -9.46 -2.81 40.99
C ARG A 244 -10.22 -2.81 39.69
N ILE A 245 -10.69 -1.66 39.30
CA ILE A 245 -11.37 -1.39 38.05
C ILE A 245 -10.56 -0.34 37.29
N TYR A 246 -10.31 -0.57 36.01
CA TYR A 246 -9.59 0.35 35.14
C TYR A 246 -10.51 0.86 34.05
N ALA A 247 -10.41 2.14 33.74
CA ALA A 247 -11.11 2.79 32.66
C ALA A 247 -10.11 3.40 31.68
N GLY A 248 -10.24 3.06 30.42
CA GLY A 248 -9.48 3.67 29.31
C GLY A 248 -10.28 4.87 28.78
N THR A 249 -9.65 6.04 28.80
CA THR A 249 -10.29 7.31 28.48
C THR A 249 -9.48 8.12 27.48
N ILE A 250 -10.07 9.21 26.98
CA ILE A 250 -9.35 10.18 26.13
C ILE A 250 -8.17 10.83 26.87
N ASP A 251 -8.20 10.90 28.19
CA ASP A 251 -7.11 11.49 28.99
C ASP A 251 -6.17 10.42 29.60
N GLY A 252 -6.22 9.18 29.07
CA GLY A 252 -5.38 8.08 29.53
C GLY A 252 -6.14 7.02 30.34
N VAL A 253 -5.45 6.37 31.26
CA VAL A 253 -5.98 5.28 32.10
C VAL A 253 -6.28 5.78 33.51
N HIS A 254 -7.44 5.42 34.00
CA HIS A 254 -7.88 5.69 35.38
C HIS A 254 -8.13 4.39 36.13
N VAL A 255 -7.91 4.39 37.46
CA VAL A 255 -8.16 3.23 38.32
C VAL A 255 -9.14 3.61 39.44
N SER A 256 -10.05 2.71 39.71
CA SER A 256 -10.88 2.72 40.93
C SER A 256 -10.52 1.52 41.80
N THR A 257 -10.51 1.74 43.14
CA THR A 257 -10.30 0.69 44.15
C THR A 257 -11.48 0.56 45.12
N ASP A 258 -12.60 1.23 44.79
CA ASP A 258 -13.79 1.35 45.61
C ASP A 258 -15.07 1.08 44.79
N ASP A 259 -15.04 0.05 43.96
CA ASP A 259 -16.18 -0.43 43.14
C ASP A 259 -16.70 0.65 42.15
N GLY A 260 -15.79 1.48 41.62
CA GLY A 260 -16.13 2.51 40.62
C GLY A 260 -16.72 3.80 41.23
N ILE A 261 -16.63 4.02 42.55
CA ILE A 261 -17.13 5.21 43.21
C ILE A 261 -16.20 6.40 43.01
N THR A 262 -14.87 6.18 43.13
CA THR A 262 -13.85 7.21 42.86
C THR A 262 -12.80 6.71 41.93
N TRP A 263 -12.20 7.61 41.14
CA TRP A 263 -11.24 7.29 40.13
C TRP A 263 -10.00 8.17 40.21
N ALA A 264 -8.82 7.60 39.99
CA ALA A 264 -7.54 8.29 39.98
C ALA A 264 -6.75 7.97 38.67
N PRO A 265 -6.08 8.96 38.05
CA PRO A 265 -5.28 8.73 36.89
C PRO A 265 -4.02 7.90 37.19
N VAL A 266 -3.64 7.00 36.26
CA VAL A 266 -2.45 6.14 36.33
C VAL A 266 -1.70 6.16 35.00
N ASN A 267 -1.17 7.33 34.61
CA ASN A 267 -0.68 7.62 33.25
C ASN A 267 0.85 7.73 33.16
N ASN A 268 1.61 7.39 34.20
CA ASN A 268 3.07 7.52 34.18
C ASN A 268 3.68 6.64 33.07
N GLY A 269 4.28 7.27 32.06
CA GLY A 269 4.86 6.61 30.89
C GLY A 269 3.91 6.45 29.71
N LEU A 270 2.62 6.84 29.83
CA LEU A 270 1.74 7.01 28.66
C LEU A 270 1.98 8.38 28.01
N PRO A 271 1.86 8.50 26.68
CA PRO A 271 1.74 9.80 26.02
C PRO A 271 0.47 10.51 26.53
N VAL A 272 0.47 11.82 26.55
CA VAL A 272 -0.53 12.67 27.23
C VAL A 272 -1.95 12.54 26.68
N GLU A 273 -2.16 11.76 25.61
CA GLU A 273 -3.43 11.68 24.88
C GLU A 273 -3.75 10.23 24.50
N GLN A 274 -4.92 9.71 24.99
CA GLN A 274 -5.67 8.58 24.44
C GLN A 274 -5.30 7.15 24.88
N GLY A 275 -5.78 6.73 26.02
CA GLY A 275 -5.83 5.30 26.40
C GLY A 275 -7.18 4.67 26.08
N TRP A 276 -7.39 4.14 24.85
CA TRP A 276 -8.73 3.78 24.37
C TRP A 276 -9.22 2.40 24.81
N HIS A 277 -8.45 1.35 24.54
CA HIS A 277 -8.87 -0.02 24.82
C HIS A 277 -7.92 -0.72 25.78
N LEU A 278 -8.50 -1.31 26.81
CA LEU A 278 -7.78 -2.03 27.86
C LEU A 278 -8.02 -3.53 27.73
N THR A 279 -7.01 -4.32 28.04
CA THR A 279 -7.13 -5.74 28.39
C THR A 279 -6.11 -6.10 29.48
N GLN A 280 -6.30 -7.23 30.13
CA GLN A 280 -5.37 -7.72 31.14
C GLN A 280 -5.16 -9.23 31.03
N ASN A 281 -3.97 -9.68 31.39
CA ASN A 281 -3.71 -11.07 31.73
C ASN A 281 -3.38 -11.19 33.22
N ASP A 282 -2.86 -12.32 33.67
CA ASP A 282 -2.60 -12.59 35.07
C ASP A 282 -1.51 -11.69 35.69
N THR A 283 -0.66 -11.08 34.87
CA THR A 283 0.51 -10.32 35.31
C THR A 283 0.54 -8.89 34.80
N ASN A 284 -0.07 -8.60 33.66
CA ASN A 284 0.11 -7.33 32.96
C ASN A 284 -1.24 -6.71 32.55
N LEU A 285 -1.26 -5.38 32.58
CA LEU A 285 -2.25 -4.56 31.90
C LEU A 285 -1.73 -4.17 30.52
N PHE A 286 -2.62 -4.10 29.56
CA PHE A 286 -2.35 -3.63 28.21
C PHE A 286 -3.31 -2.51 27.88
N VAL A 287 -2.81 -1.43 27.32
CA VAL A 287 -3.63 -0.35 26.78
C VAL A 287 -3.27 -0.11 25.32
N ALA A 288 -4.27 -0.04 24.48
CA ALA A 288 -4.16 0.40 23.10
C ALA A 288 -4.27 1.92 23.06
N ASP A 289 -3.27 2.56 22.46
CA ASP A 289 -3.28 3.98 22.14
C ASP A 289 -3.62 4.15 20.65
N GLY A 290 -4.57 5.02 20.36
CA GLY A 290 -5.04 5.26 19.00
C GLY A 290 -3.98 5.81 18.04
N ASN A 291 -2.83 6.30 18.55
CA ASN A 291 -1.78 6.89 17.72
C ASN A 291 -0.43 6.18 17.83
N TYR A 292 -0.16 5.54 18.96
CA TYR A 292 1.20 5.06 19.29
C TYR A 292 1.29 3.56 19.60
N GLY A 293 0.24 2.79 19.34
CA GLY A 293 0.24 1.33 19.46
C GLY A 293 -0.16 0.78 20.82
N VAL A 294 0.64 -0.09 21.43
CA VAL A 294 0.32 -0.77 22.68
C VAL A 294 1.32 -0.42 23.78
N TYR A 295 0.82 -0.08 24.95
CA TYR A 295 1.59 0.11 26.18
C TYR A 295 1.25 -0.98 27.18
N ILE A 296 2.24 -1.39 27.97
CA ILE A 296 2.13 -2.47 28.96
C ILE A 296 2.57 -1.97 30.32
N SER A 297 1.78 -2.31 31.34
CA SER A 297 2.13 -2.14 32.75
C SER A 297 2.19 -3.50 33.43
N SER A 298 3.29 -3.76 34.15
CA SER A 298 3.47 -4.95 35.00
C SER A 298 3.32 -4.64 36.49
N ASP A 299 2.97 -3.39 36.84
CA ASP A 299 2.89 -2.87 38.20
C ASP A 299 1.48 -2.28 38.52
N SER A 300 0.45 -2.88 37.90
CA SER A 300 -0.95 -2.51 38.09
C SER A 300 -1.26 -1.06 37.69
N GLY A 301 -0.63 -0.56 36.64
CA GLY A 301 -0.87 0.77 36.09
C GLY A 301 0.04 1.85 36.68
N SER A 302 0.93 1.53 37.63
CA SER A 302 1.79 2.54 38.26
C SER A 302 2.82 3.11 37.27
N SER A 303 3.25 2.29 36.27
CA SER A 303 4.05 2.75 35.14
C SER A 303 3.74 1.97 33.86
N TRP A 304 3.94 2.62 32.72
CA TRP A 304 3.67 2.06 31.40
C TRP A 304 4.89 2.14 30.49
N THR A 305 5.08 1.11 29.68
CA THR A 305 6.14 1.04 28.69
C THR A 305 5.56 0.67 27.33
N GLN A 306 5.92 1.43 26.30
CA GLN A 306 5.51 1.10 24.94
C GLN A 306 6.14 -0.23 24.49
N GLN A 307 5.31 -1.14 24.01
CA GLN A 307 5.74 -2.41 23.43
C GLN A 307 4.88 -2.74 22.21
N SER A 308 5.24 -2.13 21.10
CA SER A 308 4.49 -2.19 19.85
C SER A 308 5.32 -2.76 18.69
N GLU A 309 6.48 -3.39 19.00
CA GLU A 309 7.35 -3.94 17.96
C GLU A 309 6.60 -4.95 17.08
N GLY A 310 6.60 -4.70 15.78
CA GLY A 310 5.88 -5.50 14.80
C GLY A 310 4.48 -4.99 14.44
N ILE A 311 3.84 -4.11 15.24
CA ILE A 311 2.54 -3.50 14.87
C ILE A 311 2.77 -2.37 13.88
N ARG A 312 2.05 -2.40 12.76
CA ARG A 312 2.13 -1.42 11.67
C ARG A 312 0.73 -0.89 11.33
N GLY A 313 0.64 0.31 10.72
CA GLY A 313 -0.68 0.89 10.41
C GLY A 313 -0.64 2.31 9.84
N TRP A 314 0.54 2.81 9.45
CA TRP A 314 0.67 4.08 8.75
C TRP A 314 0.47 3.90 7.25
N THR A 315 -0.02 4.93 6.58
CA THR A 315 -0.22 4.93 5.13
C THR A 315 1.09 5.23 4.42
N GLY A 316 1.51 4.36 3.51
CA GLY A 316 2.58 4.63 2.56
C GLY A 316 2.02 5.43 1.39
N GLU A 317 2.38 6.73 1.26
CA GLU A 317 1.80 7.59 0.23
C GLU A 317 2.67 7.66 -1.02
N TYR A 318 3.91 8.12 -0.86
CA TYR A 318 4.86 8.28 -1.97
C TYR A 318 6.05 7.36 -1.78
N LEU A 319 6.41 6.67 -2.86
CA LEU A 319 7.53 5.76 -2.91
C LEU A 319 8.27 5.97 -4.23
N THR A 320 9.55 6.31 -4.15
CA THR A 320 10.38 6.59 -5.31
C THR A 320 11.83 6.25 -5.01
N GLY A 321 12.66 6.17 -6.05
CA GLY A 321 14.08 5.88 -5.81
C GLY A 321 14.93 5.88 -7.06
N SER A 322 16.21 5.60 -6.85
CA SER A 322 17.19 5.36 -7.91
C SER A 322 18.17 4.28 -7.44
N GLY A 323 18.06 3.10 -8.04
CA GLY A 323 18.85 1.92 -7.64
C GLY A 323 18.54 1.47 -6.21
N ALA A 324 19.55 1.44 -5.33
CA ALA A 324 19.38 1.06 -3.93
C ALA A 324 18.90 2.18 -3.00
N HIS A 325 18.89 3.44 -3.49
CA HIS A 325 18.39 4.58 -2.74
C HIS A 325 16.89 4.72 -2.95
N ILE A 326 16.12 4.54 -1.88
CA ILE A 326 14.65 4.57 -1.90
C ILE A 326 14.17 5.57 -0.87
N PHE A 327 13.21 6.39 -1.25
CA PHE A 327 12.53 7.35 -0.38
C PHE A 327 11.06 6.99 -0.27
N ALA A 328 10.52 7.09 0.93
CA ALA A 328 9.13 6.79 1.22
C ALA A 328 8.55 7.81 2.19
N THR A 329 7.34 8.25 1.94
CA THR A 329 6.58 9.02 2.92
C THR A 329 5.57 8.13 3.62
N MET A 330 5.48 8.31 4.92
CA MET A 330 4.52 7.63 5.77
C MET A 330 3.63 8.66 6.44
N SER A 331 2.31 8.56 6.28
CA SER A 331 1.37 9.45 6.94
C SER A 331 0.51 8.73 7.97
N SER A 332 0.16 9.45 9.02
CA SER A 332 -0.79 8.96 10.01
C SER A 332 -2.16 8.77 9.37
N PRO A 333 -2.85 7.65 9.61
CA PRO A 333 -4.21 7.42 9.13
C PRO A 333 -5.21 8.51 9.54
N THR A 334 -4.93 9.24 10.62
CA THR A 334 -5.74 10.38 11.10
C THR A 334 -5.35 11.73 10.51
N GLY A 335 -4.37 11.77 9.58
CA GLY A 335 -3.99 12.99 8.86
C GLY A 335 -3.15 14.00 9.65
N GLY A 336 -2.65 13.67 10.84
CA GLY A 336 -1.95 14.63 11.71
C GLY A 336 -0.48 14.87 11.37
N SER A 337 0.20 13.93 10.71
CA SER A 337 1.63 14.03 10.40
C SER A 337 2.04 13.14 9.24
N GLN A 338 3.05 13.60 8.48
CA GLN A 338 3.73 12.83 7.45
C GLN A 338 5.23 12.82 7.76
N LEU A 339 5.83 11.65 7.69
CA LEU A 339 7.26 11.44 7.94
C LEU A 339 7.95 10.96 6.67
N LEU A 340 9.15 11.45 6.43
CA LEU A 340 10.00 11.01 5.34
C LEU A 340 10.98 9.95 5.85
N TYR A 341 11.09 8.85 5.12
CA TYR A 341 12.04 7.77 5.35
C TYR A 341 12.91 7.55 4.13
N HIS A 342 14.15 7.14 4.34
CA HIS A 342 14.99 6.71 3.24
C HIS A 342 15.75 5.41 3.56
N SER A 343 16.03 4.65 2.52
CA SER A 343 16.89 3.47 2.51
C SER A 343 18.02 3.68 1.51
N THR A 344 19.22 3.19 1.84
CA THR A 344 20.39 3.19 0.96
C THR A 344 20.89 1.79 0.61
N ASP A 345 20.17 0.76 1.07
CA ASP A 345 20.52 -0.66 0.98
C ASP A 345 19.38 -1.50 0.36
N ASN A 346 18.68 -0.91 -0.59
CA ASN A 346 17.58 -1.57 -1.32
C ASN A 346 16.39 -1.97 -0.42
N GLY A 347 16.05 -1.13 0.56
CA GLY A 347 14.90 -1.35 1.44
C GLY A 347 15.13 -2.37 2.56
N ASN A 348 16.37 -2.84 2.77
CA ASN A 348 16.67 -3.74 3.89
C ASN A 348 16.64 -3.01 5.21
N THR A 349 17.17 -1.77 5.25
CA THR A 349 17.06 -0.88 6.41
C THR A 349 16.48 0.48 5.99
N TRP A 350 15.74 1.09 6.89
CA TRP A 350 15.11 2.39 6.69
C TRP A 350 15.44 3.32 7.84
N MET A 351 15.74 4.57 7.51
CA MET A 351 16.02 5.63 8.47
C MET A 351 15.03 6.77 8.28
N GLN A 352 14.46 7.27 9.37
CA GLN A 352 13.66 8.49 9.33
C GLN A 352 14.57 9.68 9.02
N ASP A 353 14.17 10.51 8.07
CA ASP A 353 14.85 11.76 7.77
C ASP A 353 14.39 12.84 8.77
N THR A 354 15.16 13.02 9.82
CA THR A 354 14.90 14.03 10.85
C THR A 354 15.30 15.46 10.42
N SER A 355 15.97 15.61 9.29
CA SER A 355 16.30 16.90 8.69
C SER A 355 15.14 17.51 7.88
N TRP A 356 14.12 16.67 7.59
CA TRP A 356 12.95 17.11 6.83
C TRP A 356 12.03 18.01 7.66
N HIS A 357 11.84 19.24 7.20
CA HIS A 357 10.96 20.26 7.80
C HIS A 357 10.11 20.97 6.73
N GLY A 358 10.04 20.40 5.52
CA GLY A 358 9.42 21.04 4.35
C GLY A 358 7.88 20.93 4.27
N GLY A 359 7.23 20.35 5.29
CA GLY A 359 5.77 20.19 5.30
C GLY A 359 5.33 18.88 4.60
N TRP A 360 4.07 18.82 4.19
CA TRP A 360 3.45 17.62 3.59
C TRP A 360 3.90 17.45 2.15
N ILE A 361 4.60 16.37 1.86
CA ILE A 361 5.13 16.05 0.52
C ILE A 361 3.97 15.62 -0.40
N GLN A 362 3.91 16.20 -1.60
CA GLN A 362 2.98 15.88 -2.66
C GLN A 362 3.62 15.02 -3.76
N SER A 363 4.91 15.19 -3.98
CA SER A 363 5.68 14.39 -4.93
C SER A 363 7.16 14.47 -4.59
N ILE A 364 7.91 13.43 -4.93
CA ILE A 364 9.36 13.38 -4.75
C ILE A 364 10.02 12.74 -5.97
N THR A 365 11.10 13.35 -6.46
CA THR A 365 11.87 12.84 -7.61
C THR A 365 13.33 12.69 -7.22
N VAL A 366 13.87 11.50 -7.47
CA VAL A 366 15.24 11.11 -7.14
C VAL A 366 16.12 11.06 -8.38
N THR A 367 17.12 11.92 -8.45
CA THR A 367 18.13 11.98 -9.54
C THR A 367 19.53 12.12 -8.96
N ILE A 368 19.98 11.10 -8.25
CA ILE A 368 21.22 11.10 -7.44
C ILE A 368 22.36 11.92 -8.08
N PRO A 369 23.00 12.86 -7.32
CA PRO A 369 22.84 13.10 -5.88
C PRO A 369 21.68 14.04 -5.51
N PHE A 370 20.95 14.58 -6.49
CA PHE A 370 19.89 15.53 -6.26
C PHE A 370 18.54 14.84 -6.05
N ILE A 371 17.80 15.34 -5.07
CA ILE A 371 16.44 14.90 -4.76
C ILE A 371 15.58 16.16 -4.67
N TYR A 372 14.40 16.13 -5.28
CA TYR A 372 13.47 17.25 -5.32
C TYR A 372 12.13 16.82 -4.76
N ALA A 373 11.52 17.67 -3.94
CA ALA A 373 10.21 17.40 -3.34
C ALA A 373 9.28 18.61 -3.50
N THR A 374 8.06 18.38 -3.92
CA THR A 374 6.97 19.35 -3.84
C THR A 374 6.18 19.14 -2.58
N THR A 375 5.76 20.22 -1.94
CA THR A 375 5.02 20.19 -0.67
C THR A 375 3.95 21.27 -0.63
N ASN A 376 3.08 21.19 0.38
CA ASN A 376 2.14 22.30 0.67
C ASN A 376 2.82 23.61 1.10
N SER A 377 4.13 23.58 1.36
CA SER A 377 4.94 24.76 1.75
C SER A 377 5.91 25.22 0.65
N GLY A 378 5.87 24.58 -0.54
CA GLY A 378 6.72 24.93 -1.67
C GLY A 378 7.56 23.77 -2.20
N ILE A 379 8.68 24.10 -2.84
CA ILE A 379 9.59 23.16 -3.48
C ILE A 379 10.90 23.10 -2.71
N PHE A 380 11.36 21.90 -2.43
CA PHE A 380 12.61 21.65 -1.70
C PHE A 380 13.55 20.78 -2.52
N ALA A 381 14.85 20.96 -2.30
CA ALA A 381 15.89 20.12 -2.88
C ALA A 381 16.91 19.70 -1.82
N SER A 382 17.44 18.48 -2.02
CA SER A 382 18.64 18.00 -1.37
C SER A 382 19.72 17.76 -2.42
N SER A 383 20.97 18.15 -2.14
CA SER A 383 22.15 17.89 -2.99
C SER A 383 23.11 16.85 -2.37
N ASP A 384 22.75 16.26 -1.24
CA ASP A 384 23.58 15.39 -0.41
C ASP A 384 22.89 14.05 -0.08
N ASN A 385 22.05 13.57 -1.01
CA ASN A 385 21.29 12.31 -0.91
C ASN A 385 20.28 12.31 0.26
N GLY A 386 19.60 13.43 0.52
CA GLY A 386 18.56 13.53 1.54
C GLY A 386 19.07 13.87 2.94
N LYS A 387 20.36 14.12 3.15
CA LYS A 387 20.90 14.45 4.48
C LYS A 387 20.53 15.86 4.93
N SER A 388 20.35 16.77 3.99
CA SER A 388 19.84 18.12 4.24
C SER A 388 18.95 18.60 3.11
N TRP A 389 18.00 19.47 3.43
CA TRP A 389 17.01 20.01 2.52
C TRP A 389 16.96 21.52 2.55
N GLY A 390 16.92 22.14 1.38
CA GLY A 390 16.80 23.58 1.22
C GLY A 390 15.60 23.93 0.34
N SER A 391 14.91 25.04 0.66
CA SER A 391 13.85 25.58 -0.21
C SER A 391 14.47 26.13 -1.50
N ILE A 392 13.83 25.84 -2.63
CA ILE A 392 14.21 26.31 -3.96
C ILE A 392 13.07 27.09 -4.64
N ASN A 393 12.27 27.82 -3.88
CA ASN A 393 11.11 28.58 -4.33
C ASN A 393 11.44 29.84 -5.16
N GLY A 394 12.68 30.09 -5.53
CA GLY A 394 13.17 31.33 -6.12
C GLY A 394 12.28 31.93 -7.21
N GLY A 395 11.45 32.92 -6.87
CA GLY A 395 10.55 33.62 -7.80
C GLY A 395 9.20 32.92 -8.06
N ILE A 396 8.91 31.78 -7.47
CA ILE A 396 7.55 31.24 -7.38
C ILE A 396 6.85 31.89 -6.20
N MET A 397 5.66 32.47 -6.43
CA MET A 397 4.92 33.17 -5.37
C MET A 397 4.45 32.22 -4.27
N ASP A 398 4.36 32.68 -3.04
CA ASP A 398 3.92 31.93 -1.83
C ASP A 398 2.49 31.36 -1.91
N THR A 399 1.75 31.64 -2.99
CA THR A 399 0.38 31.15 -3.22
C THR A 399 0.29 29.94 -4.16
N VAL A 400 1.43 29.38 -4.57
CA VAL A 400 1.50 28.23 -5.47
C VAL A 400 1.51 26.93 -4.67
N TYR A 401 0.59 26.02 -4.98
CA TYR A 401 0.56 24.67 -4.43
C TYR A 401 1.17 23.69 -5.44
N PRO A 402 2.48 23.40 -5.35
CA PRO A 402 3.13 22.49 -6.28
C PRO A 402 2.68 21.03 -6.03
N MET A 403 2.40 20.31 -7.12
CA MET A 403 1.91 18.93 -7.08
C MET A 403 3.00 17.93 -7.45
N ASN A 404 3.48 17.98 -8.68
CA ASN A 404 4.48 17.05 -9.18
C ASN A 404 5.77 17.75 -9.57
N VAL A 405 6.90 17.08 -9.40
CA VAL A 405 8.20 17.54 -9.87
C VAL A 405 8.89 16.43 -10.66
N ILE A 406 9.40 16.76 -11.86
CA ILE A 406 10.26 15.88 -12.64
C ILE A 406 11.50 16.61 -13.15
N LYS A 407 12.52 15.84 -13.51
CA LYS A 407 13.71 16.34 -14.20
C LYS A 407 13.76 15.80 -15.63
N SER A 408 13.92 16.72 -16.59
CA SER A 408 14.10 16.38 -18.01
C SER A 408 15.32 17.16 -18.54
N GLY A 409 16.36 16.42 -18.97
CA GLY A 409 17.65 17.02 -19.27
C GLY A 409 18.22 17.80 -18.09
N SER A 410 18.53 19.09 -18.29
CA SER A 410 18.93 20.02 -17.21
C SER A 410 17.76 20.68 -16.49
N ASN A 411 16.53 20.58 -17.04
CA ASN A 411 15.38 21.32 -16.55
C ASN A 411 14.63 20.59 -15.43
N LEU A 412 14.20 21.33 -14.43
CA LEU A 412 13.17 20.92 -13.48
C LEU A 412 11.82 21.45 -13.95
N ILE A 413 10.79 20.61 -13.88
CA ILE A 413 9.43 20.98 -14.27
C ILE A 413 8.52 20.67 -13.10
N VAL A 414 7.68 21.63 -12.70
CA VAL A 414 6.77 21.53 -11.56
C VAL A 414 5.37 21.88 -12.00
N SER A 415 4.43 20.94 -11.80
CA SER A 415 3.00 21.21 -11.94
C SER A 415 2.39 21.75 -10.65
N THR A 416 1.26 22.43 -10.77
CA THR A 416 0.57 23.07 -9.64
C THR A 416 -0.93 22.83 -9.69
N GLN A 417 -1.62 23.05 -8.58
CA GLN A 417 -3.09 22.97 -8.49
C GLN A 417 -3.83 24.11 -9.20
N LYS A 418 -3.11 24.97 -9.96
CA LYS A 418 -3.70 26.12 -10.57
C LYS A 418 -3.58 26.10 -12.09
N LYS A 419 -4.70 26.36 -12.75
CA LYS A 419 -4.77 26.47 -14.22
C LYS A 419 -3.80 27.51 -14.76
N GLY A 420 -3.08 27.15 -15.81
CA GLY A 420 -2.11 28.03 -16.47
C GLY A 420 -0.80 28.18 -15.71
N GLU A 421 -0.54 27.34 -14.71
CA GLU A 421 0.68 27.35 -13.92
C GLU A 421 1.43 26.02 -14.02
N LEU A 422 2.44 26.01 -14.84
CA LEU A 422 3.46 24.97 -14.95
C LEU A 422 4.81 25.69 -14.96
N PHE A 423 5.67 25.39 -14.01
CA PHE A 423 6.93 26.11 -13.85
C PHE A 423 8.12 25.29 -14.32
N LEU A 424 9.08 25.94 -14.94
CA LEU A 424 10.33 25.35 -15.39
C LEU A 424 11.52 26.13 -14.81
N SER A 425 12.51 25.41 -14.31
CA SER A 425 13.81 25.94 -13.91
C SER A 425 14.92 25.24 -14.70
N SER A 426 15.85 25.99 -15.25
CA SER A 426 17.06 25.50 -15.92
C SER A 426 18.32 25.58 -15.05
N ASP A 427 18.19 26.07 -13.81
CA ASP A 427 19.28 26.32 -12.87
C ASP A 427 19.07 25.59 -11.51
N ASN A 428 18.44 24.41 -11.57
CA ASN A 428 18.13 23.57 -10.41
C ASN A 428 17.30 24.27 -9.31
N GLY A 429 16.37 25.14 -9.71
CA GLY A 429 15.45 25.82 -8.80
C GLY A 429 15.91 27.19 -8.31
N GLY A 430 17.02 27.72 -8.84
CA GLY A 430 17.46 29.08 -8.53
C GLY A 430 16.48 30.12 -9.06
N THR A 431 15.95 29.90 -10.27
CA THR A 431 14.92 30.75 -10.88
C THR A 431 13.89 29.88 -11.60
N TRP A 432 12.64 30.37 -11.67
CA TRP A 432 11.53 29.69 -12.29
C TRP A 432 10.79 30.57 -13.30
N GLN A 433 10.40 29.98 -14.43
CA GLN A 433 9.55 30.61 -15.41
C GLN A 433 8.24 29.85 -15.61
N ASN A 434 7.13 30.55 -15.75
CA ASN A 434 5.85 29.92 -16.08
C ASN A 434 5.79 29.57 -17.57
N VAL A 435 5.74 28.28 -17.89
CA VAL A 435 5.61 27.72 -19.26
C VAL A 435 4.20 27.16 -19.52
N GLY A 436 3.28 27.27 -18.55
CA GLY A 436 1.94 26.68 -18.56
C GLY A 436 0.78 27.61 -18.90
N LYS A 437 1.02 28.85 -19.36
CA LYS A 437 -0.01 29.91 -19.48
C LYS A 437 -1.33 29.51 -20.16
N ASN A 438 -1.33 28.51 -21.03
CA ASN A 438 -2.51 28.05 -21.78
C ASN A 438 -2.92 26.61 -21.42
N LEU A 439 -2.27 26.01 -20.43
CA LEU A 439 -2.54 24.64 -20.02
C LEU A 439 -3.70 24.59 -19.00
N PRO A 440 -4.45 23.47 -18.93
CA PRO A 440 -5.37 23.19 -17.82
C PRO A 440 -4.60 23.00 -16.51
N ILE A 441 -5.27 22.58 -15.45
CA ILE A 441 -4.59 22.08 -14.26
C ILE A 441 -3.85 20.79 -14.64
N ILE A 442 -2.53 20.79 -14.46
CA ILE A 442 -1.67 19.62 -14.76
C ILE A 442 -1.41 18.85 -13.47
N GLY A 443 -1.80 17.58 -13.44
CA GLY A 443 -1.49 16.62 -12.37
C GLY A 443 -0.17 15.88 -12.66
N PRO A 444 -0.20 14.63 -13.18
CA PRO A 444 0.98 13.83 -13.36
C PRO A 444 1.86 14.32 -14.53
N LEU A 445 3.17 14.18 -14.32
CA LEU A 445 4.20 14.44 -15.29
C LEU A 445 5.04 13.18 -15.51
N ALA A 446 5.40 12.87 -16.76
CA ALA A 446 6.30 11.77 -17.10
C ALA A 446 7.30 12.18 -18.20
N GLY A 447 8.52 11.67 -18.15
CA GLY A 447 9.58 12.03 -19.11
C GLY A 447 10.22 10.84 -19.78
N SER A 448 10.55 10.98 -21.07
CA SER A 448 11.32 10.01 -21.87
C SER A 448 12.30 10.72 -22.79
N GLY A 449 13.58 10.76 -22.41
CA GLY A 449 14.59 11.54 -23.12
C GLY A 449 14.29 13.04 -23.01
N ASP A 450 14.21 13.70 -24.17
CA ASP A 450 13.88 15.14 -24.26
C ASP A 450 12.36 15.41 -24.26
N ASN A 451 11.54 14.34 -24.36
CA ASN A 451 10.09 14.44 -24.37
C ASN A 451 9.55 14.40 -22.94
N VAL A 452 8.62 15.28 -22.67
CA VAL A 452 7.87 15.34 -21.41
C VAL A 452 6.40 15.28 -21.72
N PHE A 453 5.67 14.48 -20.95
CA PHE A 453 4.22 14.34 -21.07
C PHE A 453 3.56 14.84 -19.80
N ALA A 454 2.42 15.49 -19.96
CA ALA A 454 1.63 16.07 -18.88
C ALA A 454 0.17 15.65 -19.02
N GLY A 455 -0.41 15.08 -17.98
CA GLY A 455 -1.82 14.75 -17.91
C GLY A 455 -2.60 15.83 -17.15
N ASN A 456 -3.82 16.16 -17.60
CA ASN A 456 -4.66 17.05 -16.82
C ASN A 456 -5.35 16.33 -15.67
N GLU A 457 -5.56 17.01 -14.55
CA GLU A 457 -6.26 16.48 -13.37
C GLU A 457 -7.77 16.78 -13.38
N GLY A 458 -8.30 17.35 -14.47
CA GLY A 458 -9.73 17.53 -14.69
C GLY A 458 -10.37 18.70 -13.94
N ASP A 459 -10.62 19.75 -14.69
CA ASP A 459 -11.65 20.75 -14.40
C ASP A 459 -12.79 20.51 -15.42
N TRP A 460 -13.79 19.76 -15.03
CA TRP A 460 -14.96 19.24 -15.82
C TRP A 460 -15.61 20.20 -16.84
N THR A 461 -15.13 21.43 -16.95
CA THR A 461 -15.74 22.52 -17.67
C THR A 461 -14.96 22.98 -18.90
N ASN A 462 -13.78 22.41 -19.20
CA ASN A 462 -12.86 22.95 -20.19
C ASN A 462 -12.66 22.04 -21.43
N SER A 463 -12.65 22.69 -22.61
CA SER A 463 -12.36 22.08 -23.92
C SER A 463 -10.88 21.76 -24.16
N ASN A 464 -10.00 22.06 -23.18
CA ASN A 464 -8.54 21.88 -23.29
C ASN A 464 -8.02 20.79 -22.37
N ASP A 465 -8.86 19.89 -21.88
CA ASP A 465 -8.44 18.75 -21.08
C ASP A 465 -7.80 17.71 -21.97
N GLY A 466 -6.81 16.95 -21.42
CA GLY A 466 -6.15 15.90 -22.18
C GLY A 466 -4.72 15.64 -21.79
N ILE A 467 -3.97 15.05 -22.72
CA ILE A 467 -2.54 14.76 -22.58
C ILE A 467 -1.75 15.71 -23.48
N TYR A 468 -0.76 16.35 -22.90
CA TYR A 468 0.14 17.29 -23.55
C TYR A 468 1.54 16.70 -23.70
N GLU A 469 2.23 17.05 -24.77
CA GLU A 469 3.63 16.69 -25.04
C GLU A 469 4.48 17.98 -25.15
N SER A 470 5.66 17.91 -24.58
CA SER A 470 6.77 18.81 -24.88
C SER A 470 7.92 17.98 -25.47
N THR A 471 8.47 18.39 -26.60
CA THR A 471 9.62 17.76 -27.27
C THR A 471 10.93 18.51 -27.03
N ASN A 472 10.93 19.47 -26.10
CA ASN A 472 12.06 20.35 -25.80
C ASN A 472 12.24 20.56 -24.29
N ASN A 473 12.22 19.45 -23.53
CA ASN A 473 12.46 19.45 -22.09
C ASN A 473 11.53 20.38 -21.31
N GLY A 474 10.25 20.46 -21.67
CA GLY A 474 9.22 21.21 -20.95
C GLY A 474 9.06 22.68 -21.34
N LEU A 475 9.80 23.19 -22.32
CA LEU A 475 9.72 24.63 -22.69
C LEU A 475 8.43 24.99 -23.41
N ASN A 476 7.93 24.14 -24.31
CA ASN A 476 6.70 24.36 -25.06
C ASN A 476 5.84 23.10 -25.04
N TRP A 477 4.51 23.27 -25.03
CA TRP A 477 3.55 22.20 -24.87
C TRP A 477 2.53 22.17 -26.00
N THR A 478 2.19 20.97 -26.46
CA THR A 478 1.20 20.74 -27.51
C THR A 478 0.22 19.67 -27.02
N LEU A 479 -1.08 19.91 -27.19
CA LEU A 479 -2.12 18.92 -26.91
C LEU A 479 -2.01 17.79 -27.94
N ILE A 480 -1.81 16.55 -27.47
CA ILE A 480 -1.69 15.36 -28.32
C ILE A 480 -2.87 14.40 -28.21
N ASN A 481 -3.69 14.57 -27.18
CA ASN A 481 -4.92 13.82 -27.00
C ASN A 481 -5.91 14.64 -26.17
N ASP A 482 -7.13 14.82 -26.69
CA ASP A 482 -8.22 15.59 -26.09
C ASP A 482 -9.37 14.70 -25.59
N THR A 483 -9.21 13.37 -25.66
CA THR A 483 -10.24 12.40 -25.24
C THR A 483 -9.94 11.72 -23.91
N LEU A 484 -8.68 11.68 -23.49
CA LEU A 484 -8.25 11.10 -22.22
C LEU A 484 -8.09 12.22 -21.19
N THR A 485 -9.01 12.29 -20.24
CA THR A 485 -9.08 13.33 -19.21
C THR A 485 -9.00 12.71 -17.82
N ASN A 486 -8.79 13.53 -16.79
CA ASN A 486 -8.67 13.08 -15.39
C ASN A 486 -7.57 12.03 -15.20
N ILE A 487 -6.37 12.37 -15.63
CA ILE A 487 -5.23 11.48 -15.56
C ILE A 487 -4.68 11.44 -14.13
N SER A 488 -4.78 10.28 -13.49
CA SER A 488 -4.29 10.04 -12.12
C SER A 488 -2.81 9.66 -12.09
N SER A 489 -2.34 8.96 -13.13
CA SER A 489 -0.95 8.52 -13.23
C SER A 489 -0.51 8.43 -14.69
N LEU A 490 0.74 8.74 -14.94
CA LEU A 490 1.34 8.76 -16.27
C LEU A 490 2.77 8.21 -16.20
N GLU A 491 3.07 7.23 -17.04
CA GLU A 491 4.39 6.59 -17.09
C GLU A 491 4.88 6.40 -18.50
N THR A 492 6.20 6.46 -18.70
CA THR A 492 6.82 6.36 -20.02
C THR A 492 7.98 5.38 -20.07
N SER A 493 8.12 4.69 -21.21
CA SER A 493 9.28 3.86 -21.53
C SER A 493 9.55 3.88 -23.04
N GLY A 494 10.58 4.60 -23.45
CA GLY A 494 10.85 4.85 -24.87
C GLY A 494 9.68 5.59 -25.52
N SER A 495 9.13 5.04 -26.61
CA SER A 495 7.93 5.57 -27.31
C SER A 495 6.59 5.13 -26.69
N THR A 496 6.65 4.28 -25.66
CA THR A 496 5.45 3.79 -24.99
C THR A 496 5.05 4.72 -23.85
N ILE A 497 3.77 5.08 -23.80
CA ILE A 497 3.17 5.86 -22.73
C ILE A 497 2.02 5.04 -22.17
N ILE A 498 1.93 4.94 -20.86
CA ILE A 498 0.80 4.38 -20.13
C ILE A 498 0.16 5.51 -19.32
N ALA A 499 -1.12 5.71 -19.51
CA ALA A 499 -1.92 6.68 -18.77
C ALA A 499 -3.02 5.96 -18.01
N ALA A 500 -3.21 6.31 -16.74
CA ALA A 500 -4.36 5.91 -15.96
C ALA A 500 -5.27 7.11 -15.75
N GLY A 501 -6.56 6.90 -15.94
CA GLY A 501 -7.59 7.90 -15.69
C GLY A 501 -8.63 7.34 -14.73
N TYR A 502 -9.32 8.21 -14.01
CA TYR A 502 -10.43 7.82 -13.15
C TYR A 502 -11.74 8.45 -13.62
N THR A 503 -12.83 7.76 -13.32
CA THR A 503 -14.18 8.27 -13.55
C THR A 503 -14.66 8.94 -12.27
N PRO A 504 -14.75 10.25 -12.23
CA PRO A 504 -15.15 10.93 -11.02
C PRO A 504 -16.65 10.76 -10.71
N PRO A 505 -17.09 10.93 -9.45
CA PRO A 505 -18.50 10.89 -9.09
C PRO A 505 -19.27 12.01 -9.80
N ILE A 506 -20.33 11.64 -10.53
CA ILE A 506 -21.14 12.56 -11.33
C ILE A 506 -22.20 13.24 -10.45
N PRO A 507 -22.37 14.58 -10.53
CA PRO A 507 -23.58 15.22 -10.05
C PRO A 507 -24.83 14.66 -10.75
N VAL A 508 -25.89 14.40 -10.00
CA VAL A 508 -27.16 13.89 -10.55
C VAL A 508 -27.66 14.77 -11.69
N GLY A 509 -27.80 14.20 -12.89
CA GLY A 509 -28.25 14.90 -14.09
C GLY A 509 -27.18 15.33 -15.10
N SER A 510 -25.92 15.04 -14.82
CA SER A 510 -24.81 15.29 -15.78
C SER A 510 -24.64 14.12 -16.76
N PRO A 511 -24.12 14.36 -17.99
CA PRO A 511 -23.78 13.27 -18.91
C PRO A 511 -22.69 12.39 -18.29
N PRO A 512 -22.68 11.06 -18.58
CA PRO A 512 -21.69 10.15 -18.03
C PRO A 512 -20.29 10.57 -18.48
N PRO A 513 -19.31 10.62 -17.55
CA PRO A 513 -17.93 10.88 -17.89
C PRO A 513 -17.35 9.72 -18.72
N PRO A 514 -16.23 9.95 -19.41
CA PRO A 514 -15.53 8.86 -20.07
C PRO A 514 -15.13 7.79 -19.04
N PRO A 515 -15.17 6.50 -19.40
CA PRO A 515 -14.83 5.43 -18.49
C PRO A 515 -13.36 5.59 -18.02
N GLY A 516 -13.15 5.48 -16.71
CA GLY A 516 -11.81 5.34 -16.15
C GLY A 516 -11.14 4.07 -16.67
N GLY A 517 -9.80 3.99 -16.58
CA GLY A 517 -9.07 2.81 -17.01
C GLY A 517 -7.61 3.07 -17.27
N ILE A 518 -6.95 2.10 -17.88
CA ILE A 518 -5.58 2.22 -18.34
C ILE A 518 -5.55 2.30 -19.86
N PHE A 519 -4.79 3.23 -20.37
CA PHE A 519 -4.63 3.49 -21.80
C PHE A 519 -3.14 3.38 -22.16
N ARG A 520 -2.86 2.85 -23.35
CA ARG A 520 -1.51 2.69 -23.85
C ARG A 520 -1.36 3.34 -25.22
N SER A 521 -0.30 4.10 -25.39
CA SER A 521 0.28 4.51 -26.67
C SER A 521 1.64 3.81 -26.87
N THR A 522 2.01 3.52 -28.11
CA THR A 522 3.33 2.97 -28.49
C THR A 522 4.05 3.86 -29.51
N ASP A 523 3.52 5.02 -29.79
CA ASP A 523 3.95 5.96 -30.83
C ASP A 523 4.05 7.40 -30.34
N ASN A 524 4.54 7.57 -29.08
CA ASN A 524 4.67 8.87 -28.39
C ASN A 524 3.34 9.63 -28.30
N GLY A 525 2.24 8.94 -27.97
CA GLY A 525 0.95 9.57 -27.73
C GLY A 525 0.14 9.93 -28.96
N ARG A 526 0.56 9.54 -30.17
CA ARG A 526 -0.20 9.82 -31.41
C ARG A 526 -1.44 8.97 -31.52
N THR A 527 -1.38 7.70 -31.09
CA THR A 527 -2.54 6.82 -31.01
C THR A 527 -2.64 6.14 -29.66
N TRP A 528 -3.86 5.93 -29.20
CA TRP A 528 -4.12 5.34 -27.90
C TRP A 528 -5.09 4.17 -27.99
N LYS A 529 -4.87 3.15 -27.17
CA LYS A 529 -5.75 1.97 -27.04
C LYS A 529 -6.01 1.70 -25.56
N THR A 530 -7.20 1.19 -25.26
CA THR A 530 -7.53 0.67 -23.93
C THR A 530 -6.60 -0.50 -23.57
N TYR A 531 -6.19 -0.56 -22.31
CA TYR A 531 -5.25 -1.55 -21.80
C TYR A 531 -5.77 -2.13 -20.48
N VAL A 532 -6.97 -2.76 -20.54
CA VAL A 532 -7.77 -3.11 -19.35
C VAL A 532 -8.19 -4.58 -19.27
N ASP A 533 -7.79 -5.45 -20.23
CA ASP A 533 -8.22 -6.85 -20.23
C ASP A 533 -7.83 -7.55 -18.93
N SER A 534 -8.82 -8.13 -18.25
CA SER A 534 -8.69 -8.81 -16.95
C SER A 534 -8.45 -7.90 -15.72
N LEU A 535 -8.61 -6.58 -15.85
CA LEU A 535 -8.79 -5.71 -14.68
C LEU A 535 -10.25 -5.78 -14.18
N PRO A 536 -10.49 -5.51 -12.89
CA PRO A 536 -11.84 -5.38 -12.38
C PRO A 536 -12.63 -4.27 -13.09
N ASP A 537 -13.92 -4.47 -13.28
CA ASP A 537 -14.81 -3.45 -13.84
C ASP A 537 -14.77 -2.18 -12.98
N LYS A 538 -14.62 -1.02 -13.63
CA LYS A 538 -14.53 0.30 -12.98
C LYS A 538 -13.35 0.47 -12.01
N ALA A 539 -12.27 -0.29 -12.20
CA ALA A 539 -11.07 -0.16 -11.39
C ALA A 539 -10.50 1.27 -11.48
N GLN A 540 -10.33 1.92 -10.34
CA GLN A 540 -9.63 3.20 -10.26
C GLN A 540 -8.16 2.93 -10.00
N VAL A 541 -7.30 3.49 -10.84
CA VAL A 541 -5.85 3.29 -10.76
C VAL A 541 -5.22 4.50 -10.11
N TYR A 542 -4.56 4.29 -8.96
CA TYR A 542 -3.88 5.36 -8.21
C TYR A 542 -2.42 5.50 -8.58
N SER A 543 -1.78 4.39 -8.93
CA SER A 543 -0.35 4.40 -9.24
C SER A 543 0.00 3.44 -10.37
N LEU A 544 0.95 3.87 -11.20
CA LEU A 544 1.55 3.08 -12.25
C LEU A 544 3.07 3.05 -12.06
N ALA A 545 3.71 1.99 -12.53
CA ALA A 545 5.15 1.95 -12.72
C ALA A 545 5.48 1.11 -13.95
N ILE A 546 6.50 1.53 -14.69
CA ILE A 546 7.06 0.74 -15.79
C ILE A 546 8.48 0.33 -15.42
N TYR A 547 8.76 -0.96 -15.55
CA TYR A 547 10.11 -1.46 -15.38
C TYR A 547 10.42 -2.52 -16.44
N ASN A 548 11.42 -2.25 -17.28
CA ASN A 548 11.71 -3.06 -18.47
C ASN A 548 10.45 -3.18 -19.35
N ASN A 549 9.99 -4.43 -19.58
CA ASN A 549 8.79 -4.71 -20.40
C ASN A 549 7.54 -4.98 -19.54
N TYR A 550 7.55 -4.65 -18.25
CA TYR A 550 6.42 -4.86 -17.35
C TYR A 550 5.79 -3.54 -16.94
N VAL A 551 4.48 -3.54 -16.82
CA VAL A 551 3.67 -2.48 -16.23
C VAL A 551 3.07 -2.99 -14.94
N PHE A 552 3.10 -2.18 -13.93
CA PHE A 552 2.53 -2.45 -12.62
C PHE A 552 1.45 -1.41 -12.35
N ALA A 553 0.33 -1.84 -11.82
CA ALA A 553 -0.80 -0.97 -11.48
C ALA A 553 -1.26 -1.21 -10.05
N GLY A 554 -1.34 -0.14 -9.29
CA GLY A 554 -1.96 -0.08 -7.98
C GLY A 554 -3.35 0.53 -8.08
N LEU A 555 -4.35 -0.18 -7.54
CA LEU A 555 -5.75 0.19 -7.65
C LEU A 555 -6.31 0.65 -6.31
N GLU A 556 -7.41 1.40 -6.35
CA GLU A 556 -8.24 1.74 -5.20
C GLU A 556 -8.90 0.50 -4.61
N TYR A 557 -9.04 0.47 -3.29
CA TYR A 557 -9.73 -0.60 -2.57
C TYR A 557 -11.26 -0.47 -2.74
N LEU A 558 -11.83 -1.29 -3.62
CA LEU A 558 -13.28 -1.40 -3.88
C LEU A 558 -13.79 -2.81 -3.53
N ASN A 559 -13.61 -3.27 -2.28
CA ASN A 559 -14.06 -4.60 -1.82
C ASN A 559 -13.38 -5.82 -2.48
N TYR A 560 -12.23 -5.66 -3.14
CA TYR A 560 -11.45 -6.74 -3.72
C TYR A 560 -10.27 -7.15 -2.82
N PRO A 561 -9.88 -8.44 -2.80
CA PRO A 561 -8.89 -8.95 -1.84
C PRO A 561 -7.45 -8.51 -2.10
N SER A 562 -7.14 -7.94 -3.26
CA SER A 562 -5.82 -7.42 -3.58
C SER A 562 -5.86 -6.52 -4.79
N MET A 563 -5.15 -5.40 -4.73
CA MET A 563 -5.23 -4.29 -5.66
C MET A 563 -3.95 -4.07 -6.47
N PHE A 564 -3.07 -5.09 -6.52
CA PHE A 564 -1.82 -5.03 -7.27
C PHE A 564 -1.88 -5.91 -8.51
N TYR A 565 -1.72 -5.31 -9.67
CA TYR A 565 -1.78 -5.98 -10.96
C TYR A 565 -0.52 -5.76 -11.77
N THR A 566 -0.15 -6.77 -12.55
CA THR A 566 0.98 -6.69 -13.48
C THR A 566 0.56 -7.07 -14.90
N SER A 567 1.20 -6.46 -15.87
CA SER A 567 1.07 -6.82 -17.29
C SER A 567 2.41 -6.70 -18.01
N ASN A 568 2.54 -7.37 -19.13
CA ASN A 568 3.68 -7.19 -20.04
C ASN A 568 3.31 -6.17 -21.11
N LEU A 569 4.18 -5.20 -21.41
CA LEU A 569 3.95 -4.17 -22.43
C LEU A 569 3.55 -4.70 -23.83
N ASN A 570 3.90 -5.95 -24.13
CA ASN A 570 3.55 -6.59 -25.41
C ASN A 570 2.22 -7.35 -25.37
N LYS A 571 1.52 -7.37 -24.24
CA LYS A 571 0.24 -8.06 -24.05
C LYS A 571 -0.81 -7.05 -23.59
N ASN A 572 -2.10 -7.36 -23.79
CA ASN A 572 -3.22 -6.56 -23.29
C ASN A 572 -3.96 -7.31 -22.18
N SER A 573 -3.25 -8.01 -21.30
CA SER A 573 -3.88 -8.76 -20.20
C SER A 573 -3.15 -8.53 -18.90
N TRP A 574 -3.90 -8.30 -17.84
CA TRP A 574 -3.39 -8.07 -16.49
C TRP A 574 -3.49 -9.33 -15.64
N THR A 575 -2.59 -9.49 -14.71
CA THR A 575 -2.57 -10.58 -13.72
C THR A 575 -2.56 -9.97 -12.33
N ASN A 576 -3.43 -10.46 -11.45
CA ASN A 576 -3.43 -10.07 -10.06
C ASN A 576 -2.28 -10.77 -9.33
N GLU A 577 -1.34 -9.99 -8.79
CA GLU A 577 -0.18 -10.45 -8.03
C GLU A 577 -0.21 -10.01 -6.56
N GLY A 578 -1.33 -9.45 -6.12
CA GLY A 578 -1.48 -8.95 -4.75
C GLY A 578 -1.78 -10.03 -3.70
N LYS A 579 -1.68 -11.31 -4.03
CA LYS A 579 -1.91 -12.39 -3.05
C LYS A 579 -0.91 -12.30 -1.89
N GLY A 580 -1.43 -12.14 -0.67
CA GLY A 580 -0.62 -11.98 0.55
C GLY A 580 -0.30 -10.53 0.91
N LEU A 581 -0.65 -9.58 0.04
CA LEU A 581 -0.67 -8.17 0.38
C LEU A 581 -1.89 -7.88 1.27
N ALA A 582 -1.74 -7.02 2.27
CA ALA A 582 -2.87 -6.61 3.09
C ALA A 582 -3.91 -5.84 2.27
N LYS A 583 -5.15 -5.80 2.74
CA LYS A 583 -6.22 -5.00 2.14
C LYS A 583 -5.89 -3.50 2.25
N GLY A 584 -6.16 -2.75 1.21
CA GLY A 584 -5.94 -1.30 1.12
C GLY A 584 -5.61 -0.86 -0.29
N SER A 585 -5.83 0.40 -0.60
CA SER A 585 -5.45 1.01 -1.88
C SER A 585 -3.93 1.01 -2.04
N ILE A 586 -3.44 0.86 -3.26
CA ILE A 586 -2.01 0.96 -3.57
C ILE A 586 -1.73 2.38 -4.06
N ASN A 587 -1.16 3.19 -3.19
CA ASN A 587 -0.94 4.61 -3.45
C ASN A 587 0.30 4.89 -4.30
N SER A 588 1.33 4.05 -4.16
CA SER A 588 2.59 4.23 -4.87
C SER A 588 3.29 2.90 -5.14
N ILE A 589 4.05 2.87 -6.24
CA ILE A 589 4.84 1.70 -6.65
C ILE A 589 6.23 2.18 -7.05
N TYR A 590 7.26 1.52 -6.52
CA TYR A 590 8.64 1.67 -6.99
C TYR A 590 9.22 0.30 -7.33
N VAL A 591 9.90 0.20 -8.47
CA VAL A 591 10.48 -1.05 -8.96
C VAL A 591 11.92 -0.83 -9.35
N ASN A 592 12.79 -1.72 -8.93
CA ASN A 592 14.17 -1.78 -9.36
C ASN A 592 14.56 -3.20 -9.84
N ASP A 593 15.85 -3.43 -10.13
CA ASP A 593 16.34 -4.71 -10.68
C ASP A 593 16.01 -5.94 -9.84
N SER A 594 15.77 -5.79 -8.55
CA SER A 594 15.67 -6.91 -7.61
C SER A 594 14.33 -6.97 -6.87
N THR A 595 13.61 -5.86 -6.73
CA THR A 595 12.50 -5.76 -5.78
C THR A 595 11.42 -4.82 -6.29
N ILE A 596 10.18 -5.19 -6.04
CA ILE A 596 9.00 -4.32 -6.16
C ILE A 596 8.65 -3.84 -4.76
N PHE A 597 8.45 -2.55 -4.61
CA PHE A 597 7.97 -1.91 -3.40
C PHE A 597 6.62 -1.26 -3.67
N VAL A 598 5.70 -1.36 -2.71
CA VAL A 598 4.41 -0.69 -2.77
C VAL A 598 4.12 0.04 -1.47
N GLY A 599 3.61 1.25 -1.59
CA GLY A 599 3.01 2.01 -0.50
C GLY A 599 1.51 1.79 -0.49
N THR A 600 0.96 1.42 0.65
CA THR A 600 -0.45 1.06 0.79
C THR A 600 -1.15 1.97 1.77
N GLU A 601 -2.44 2.19 1.56
CA GLU A 601 -3.30 2.88 2.51
C GLU A 601 -3.41 2.05 3.79
N MET A 602 -3.16 2.67 4.95
CA MET A 602 -3.31 2.12 6.30
C MET A 602 -2.44 0.90 6.65
N THR A 603 -1.68 0.32 5.70
CA THR A 603 -0.89 -0.89 5.97
C THR A 603 0.61 -0.74 5.72
N GLY A 604 1.05 0.47 5.38
CA GLY A 604 2.47 0.84 5.27
C GLY A 604 3.14 0.41 3.98
N LEU A 605 4.42 0.08 4.08
CA LEU A 605 5.22 -0.34 2.94
C LEU A 605 5.35 -1.85 2.87
N TRP A 606 5.33 -2.37 1.65
CA TRP A 606 5.48 -3.79 1.36
C TRP A 606 6.49 -4.00 0.24
N SER A 607 7.14 -5.15 0.25
CA SER A 607 8.07 -5.55 -0.81
C SER A 607 7.90 -6.99 -1.23
N ILE A 608 8.27 -7.27 -2.49
CA ILE A 608 8.36 -8.63 -3.03
C ILE A 608 9.54 -8.70 -4.00
N PRO A 609 10.33 -9.78 -4.01
CA PRO A 609 11.42 -9.95 -4.97
C PRO A 609 10.91 -9.95 -6.43
N MET A 610 11.56 -9.17 -7.29
CA MET A 610 11.20 -9.04 -8.71
C MET A 610 11.22 -10.37 -9.49
N PRO A 611 12.21 -11.29 -9.32
CA PRO A 611 12.23 -12.57 -10.02
C PRO A 611 11.03 -13.46 -9.74
N GLU A 612 10.37 -13.28 -8.60
CA GLU A 612 9.26 -14.13 -8.18
C GLU A 612 7.94 -13.73 -8.83
N VAL A 613 7.72 -12.44 -9.03
CA VAL A 613 6.56 -11.93 -9.79
C VAL A 613 6.67 -12.29 -11.28
N THR A 614 7.89 -12.33 -11.82
CA THR A 614 8.14 -12.69 -13.22
C THR A 614 8.31 -14.19 -13.44
N ALA A 615 8.65 -14.99 -12.41
CA ALA A 615 8.91 -16.43 -12.53
C ALA A 615 7.63 -17.28 -12.74
N ILE A 616 6.46 -16.78 -12.37
CA ILE A 616 5.18 -17.42 -12.71
C ILE A 616 4.98 -17.51 -14.24
N ARG A 617 5.71 -16.69 -15.02
CA ARG A 617 5.71 -16.68 -16.49
C ARG A 617 6.88 -17.42 -17.14
N LYS A 618 7.78 -18.03 -16.39
CA LYS A 618 8.94 -18.74 -16.96
C LYS A 618 8.58 -20.05 -17.69
N THR A 619 7.30 -20.40 -17.76
CA THR A 619 6.82 -21.52 -18.59
C THR A 619 6.52 -21.09 -20.05
N ILE A 620 6.62 -19.80 -20.38
CA ILE A 620 6.44 -19.30 -21.74
C ILE A 620 7.52 -18.26 -22.06
N ASN A 621 8.61 -18.73 -22.64
CA ASN A 621 9.65 -17.99 -23.36
C ASN A 621 10.51 -16.97 -22.58
N SER A 622 11.64 -17.44 -22.07
CA SER A 622 12.84 -16.63 -21.86
C SER A 622 13.38 -16.15 -23.23
N THR A 623 13.12 -14.92 -23.64
CA THR A 623 13.54 -14.39 -24.94
C THR A 623 14.60 -13.29 -24.85
N PHE A 624 15.04 -12.88 -23.68
CA PHE A 624 16.15 -11.93 -23.57
C PHE A 624 17.43 -12.62 -23.16
N PRO A 625 18.53 -12.40 -23.91
CA PRO A 625 19.84 -12.94 -23.59
C PRO A 625 20.37 -12.35 -22.28
N SER A 626 20.95 -13.19 -21.45
CA SER A 626 21.61 -12.75 -20.20
C SER A 626 22.99 -12.11 -20.41
N SER A 627 23.53 -12.19 -21.62
CA SER A 627 24.85 -11.66 -21.98
C SER A 627 24.92 -11.31 -23.47
N TYR A 628 25.83 -10.39 -23.81
CA TYR A 628 26.18 -10.15 -25.19
C TYR A 628 26.80 -11.40 -25.79
N LYS A 629 26.40 -11.76 -27.02
CA LYS A 629 26.95 -12.90 -27.74
C LYS A 629 26.96 -12.62 -29.25
N LEU A 630 28.01 -12.98 -29.94
CA LEU A 630 28.07 -13.06 -31.40
C LEU A 630 28.15 -14.53 -31.76
N GLU A 631 27.21 -15.03 -32.56
CA GLU A 631 27.19 -16.42 -32.99
C GLU A 631 28.04 -16.62 -34.25
N GLN A 632 28.45 -17.86 -34.49
CA GLN A 632 29.05 -18.23 -35.77
C GLN A 632 27.98 -18.13 -36.84
N ASN A 633 28.32 -17.47 -37.99
CA ASN A 633 27.40 -17.39 -39.11
C ASN A 633 27.02 -18.80 -39.62
N TYR A 634 25.80 -18.95 -40.08
CA TYR A 634 25.34 -20.22 -40.64
C TYR A 634 24.53 -19.99 -41.93
N PRO A 635 24.85 -20.76 -43.02
CA PRO A 635 25.92 -21.73 -43.15
C PRO A 635 27.33 -21.09 -43.12
N ASN A 636 28.37 -21.86 -42.75
CA ASN A 636 29.78 -21.50 -42.84
C ASN A 636 30.61 -22.78 -43.09
N PRO A 637 31.23 -23.03 -44.27
CA PRO A 637 31.27 -22.12 -45.46
C PRO A 637 29.90 -21.87 -46.08
N PHE A 638 29.77 -20.74 -46.81
CA PHE A 638 28.51 -20.30 -47.42
C PHE A 638 28.67 -19.89 -48.90
N ASN A 639 27.52 -19.86 -49.63
CA ASN A 639 27.47 -19.46 -51.05
C ASN A 639 26.06 -18.99 -51.44
N PRO A 640 25.82 -17.77 -51.88
CA PRO A 640 26.61 -16.57 -51.58
C PRO A 640 26.09 -15.90 -50.29
N THR A 641 25.07 -16.45 -49.64
CA THR A 641 24.40 -15.84 -48.48
C THR A 641 24.60 -16.63 -47.20
N THR A 642 24.68 -15.93 -46.09
CA THR A 642 24.72 -16.50 -44.74
C THR A 642 24.00 -15.60 -43.72
N ASN A 643 23.53 -16.16 -42.62
CA ASN A 643 22.95 -15.40 -41.52
C ASN A 643 23.94 -15.25 -40.36
N ILE A 644 24.03 -14.05 -39.83
CA ILE A 644 24.83 -13.71 -38.67
C ILE A 644 23.85 -13.36 -37.54
N SER A 645 23.87 -14.16 -36.46
CA SER A 645 23.04 -13.95 -35.30
C SER A 645 23.86 -13.42 -34.13
N TYR A 646 23.23 -12.57 -33.31
CA TYR A 646 23.85 -12.03 -32.10
C TYR A 646 22.78 -11.70 -31.07
N SER A 647 23.21 -11.55 -29.82
CA SER A 647 22.34 -11.32 -28.65
C SER A 647 22.76 -10.07 -27.92
N LEU A 648 21.76 -9.24 -27.55
CA LEU A 648 21.92 -8.01 -26.80
C LEU A 648 21.14 -8.12 -25.48
N PRO A 649 21.76 -8.11 -24.30
CA PRO A 649 21.08 -8.15 -23.02
C PRO A 649 20.43 -6.80 -22.66
N ARG A 650 20.82 -5.70 -23.33
CA ARG A 650 20.35 -4.32 -23.12
C ARG A 650 20.29 -3.57 -24.44
N ASP A 651 19.45 -2.55 -24.49
CA ASP A 651 19.41 -1.60 -25.60
C ASP A 651 20.77 -0.94 -25.80
N GLY A 652 21.16 -0.76 -27.05
CA GLY A 652 22.46 -0.19 -27.35
C GLY A 652 22.63 0.26 -28.79
N PHE A 653 23.70 1.03 -29.06
CA PHE A 653 24.13 1.33 -30.40
C PHE A 653 25.00 0.17 -30.93
N VAL A 654 24.56 -0.47 -32.01
CA VAL A 654 25.18 -1.67 -32.58
C VAL A 654 25.85 -1.37 -33.91
N THR A 655 27.09 -1.80 -34.02
CA THR A 655 27.84 -1.79 -35.30
C THR A 655 28.28 -3.21 -35.63
N LEU A 656 27.84 -3.73 -36.77
CA LEU A 656 28.29 -5.02 -37.32
C LEU A 656 28.89 -4.79 -38.69
N LYS A 657 30.17 -5.11 -38.83
CA LYS A 657 30.96 -4.88 -40.06
C LYS A 657 31.70 -6.12 -40.47
N VAL A 658 31.90 -6.27 -41.81
CA VAL A 658 32.67 -7.35 -42.43
C VAL A 658 33.98 -6.79 -42.95
N TYR A 659 35.05 -7.56 -42.78
CA TYR A 659 36.43 -7.21 -43.13
C TYR A 659 37.09 -8.33 -43.97
N ASP A 660 37.98 -7.95 -44.85
CA ASP A 660 38.87 -8.90 -45.55
C ASP A 660 40.04 -9.37 -44.66
N ILE A 661 40.88 -10.26 -45.16
CA ILE A 661 42.03 -10.80 -44.41
C ILE A 661 43.10 -9.76 -44.07
N LEU A 662 43.09 -8.61 -44.73
CA LEU A 662 43.98 -7.48 -44.44
C LEU A 662 43.38 -6.49 -43.45
N GLY A 663 42.18 -6.77 -42.93
CA GLY A 663 41.46 -5.91 -41.97
C GLY A 663 40.78 -4.70 -42.61
N ARG A 664 40.66 -4.65 -43.95
CA ARG A 664 39.94 -3.58 -44.65
C ARG A 664 38.45 -3.88 -44.59
N GLU A 665 37.65 -2.87 -44.25
CA GLU A 665 36.18 -2.96 -44.22
C GLU A 665 35.65 -3.21 -45.66
N VAL A 666 34.88 -4.28 -45.84
CA VAL A 666 34.24 -4.62 -47.12
C VAL A 666 32.74 -4.34 -47.10
N ARG A 667 32.12 -4.36 -45.90
CA ARG A 667 30.70 -4.03 -45.76
C ARG A 667 30.33 -3.68 -44.31
N THR A 668 29.46 -2.66 -44.13
CA THR A 668 28.73 -2.43 -42.91
C THR A 668 27.35 -3.06 -43.04
N LEU A 669 27.01 -3.99 -42.14
CA LEU A 669 25.71 -4.68 -42.12
C LEU A 669 24.72 -3.97 -41.20
N ILE A 670 25.19 -3.44 -40.05
CA ILE A 670 24.39 -2.74 -39.07
C ILE A 670 25.19 -1.56 -38.51
N ASN A 671 24.54 -0.41 -38.33
CA ASN A 671 25.12 0.76 -37.70
C ASN A 671 23.99 1.66 -37.15
N GLU A 672 23.25 1.15 -36.14
CA GLU A 672 22.05 1.77 -35.62
C GLU A 672 21.78 1.40 -34.15
N ARG A 673 20.77 2.02 -33.53
CA ARG A 673 20.26 1.65 -32.22
C ARG A 673 19.39 0.41 -32.35
N GLN A 674 19.60 -0.56 -31.44
CA GLN A 674 18.80 -1.77 -31.37
C GLN A 674 18.40 -2.07 -29.94
N SER A 675 17.20 -2.61 -29.77
CA SER A 675 16.65 -3.04 -28.48
C SER A 675 17.34 -4.32 -27.98
N ALA A 676 17.24 -4.58 -26.68
CA ALA A 676 17.60 -5.87 -26.11
C ALA A 676 16.85 -7.01 -26.83
N GLY A 677 17.55 -8.13 -27.06
CA GLY A 677 16.95 -9.27 -27.76
C GLY A 677 17.96 -10.09 -28.55
N ASN A 678 17.44 -11.10 -29.27
CA ASN A 678 18.18 -11.88 -30.27
C ASN A 678 17.93 -11.27 -31.65
N HIS A 679 18.99 -10.99 -32.35
CA HIS A 679 19.00 -10.37 -33.67
C HIS A 679 19.64 -11.27 -34.71
N SER A 680 19.24 -11.12 -35.95
CA SER A 680 19.86 -11.81 -37.09
C SER A 680 19.86 -10.91 -38.30
N VAL A 681 20.95 -10.93 -39.05
CA VAL A 681 21.10 -10.21 -40.30
C VAL A 681 21.62 -11.14 -41.38
N THR A 682 21.04 -11.08 -42.57
CA THR A 682 21.50 -11.82 -43.73
C THR A 682 22.64 -11.06 -44.43
N PHE A 683 23.74 -11.70 -44.62
CA PHE A 683 24.85 -11.19 -45.39
C PHE A 683 24.89 -11.86 -46.78
N ASP A 684 24.72 -11.06 -47.81
CA ASP A 684 24.90 -11.45 -49.21
C ASP A 684 26.28 -10.99 -49.71
N ALA A 685 27.09 -11.94 -50.09
CA ALA A 685 28.45 -11.76 -50.57
C ALA A 685 28.59 -12.10 -52.08
N SER A 686 27.49 -11.97 -52.84
CA SER A 686 27.46 -12.27 -54.30
C SER A 686 28.47 -11.48 -55.13
N ASP A 687 28.89 -10.30 -54.65
CA ASP A 687 29.86 -9.39 -55.26
C ASP A 687 31.31 -9.59 -54.76
N LEU A 688 31.52 -10.45 -53.76
CA LEU A 688 32.83 -10.70 -53.17
C LEU A 688 33.49 -11.95 -53.75
N ALA A 689 34.83 -12.01 -53.75
CA ALA A 689 35.59 -13.19 -54.16
C ALA A 689 35.52 -14.32 -53.12
N SER A 690 35.61 -15.60 -53.58
CA SER A 690 35.80 -16.73 -52.68
C SER A 690 37.00 -16.49 -51.76
N GLY A 691 36.86 -16.74 -50.48
CA GLY A 691 37.91 -16.48 -49.50
C GLY A 691 37.49 -16.43 -48.06
N VAL A 692 38.42 -16.05 -47.20
CA VAL A 692 38.23 -15.88 -45.79
C VAL A 692 37.98 -14.41 -45.49
N TYR A 693 36.92 -14.15 -44.69
CA TYR A 693 36.53 -12.84 -44.18
C TYR A 693 36.32 -12.92 -42.68
N PHE A 694 36.22 -11.77 -42.04
CA PHE A 694 35.89 -11.65 -40.62
C PHE A 694 34.74 -10.66 -40.43
N TYR A 695 33.86 -10.92 -39.50
CA TYR A 695 32.85 -9.95 -39.09
C TYR A 695 33.04 -9.61 -37.62
N ARG A 696 32.80 -8.34 -37.26
CA ARG A 696 32.97 -7.80 -35.91
C ARG A 696 31.74 -7.07 -35.49
N LEU A 697 31.22 -7.47 -34.30
CA LEU A 697 30.15 -6.80 -33.59
C LEU A 697 30.74 -5.89 -32.52
N ILE A 698 30.27 -4.65 -32.48
CA ILE A 698 30.50 -3.70 -31.40
C ILE A 698 29.12 -3.28 -30.87
N ALA A 699 28.81 -3.55 -29.61
CA ALA A 699 27.62 -3.08 -28.97
C ALA A 699 27.97 -2.11 -27.81
N ARG A 700 27.41 -0.91 -27.86
CA ARG A 700 27.62 0.15 -26.87
C ARG A 700 26.32 0.31 -26.06
N PRO A 701 26.28 -0.14 -24.79
CA PRO A 701 25.11 0.00 -23.97
C PRO A 701 24.70 1.46 -23.82
N MET A 702 23.40 1.75 -23.79
CA MET A 702 22.87 3.06 -23.43
C MET A 702 22.69 3.13 -21.90
N GLY A 703 23.19 4.21 -21.26
CA GLY A 703 23.05 4.46 -19.82
C GLY A 703 24.31 5.10 -19.24
N THR A 704 24.14 5.83 -18.13
CA THR A 704 25.15 6.74 -17.53
C THR A 704 26.26 6.06 -16.71
N HIS A 705 26.36 4.74 -16.69
CA HIS A 705 27.49 4.04 -16.04
C HIS A 705 28.32 3.33 -17.09
N SER A 706 29.62 3.61 -17.08
CA SER A 706 30.66 3.09 -17.97
C SER A 706 30.82 1.55 -17.87
N VAL A 707 29.88 0.82 -18.43
CA VAL A 707 30.10 -0.58 -18.81
C VAL A 707 30.81 -0.54 -20.16
N GLY A 708 31.98 -1.10 -20.25
CA GLY A 708 32.79 -1.11 -21.48
C GLY A 708 32.01 -1.67 -22.69
N ASN A 709 32.37 -1.23 -23.88
CA ASN A 709 31.78 -1.74 -25.12
C ASN A 709 32.01 -3.27 -25.22
N PHE A 710 30.94 -4.00 -25.58
CA PHE A 710 31.11 -5.38 -25.98
C PHE A 710 31.70 -5.40 -27.40
N VAL A 711 32.77 -6.19 -27.62
CA VAL A 711 33.40 -6.40 -28.92
C VAL A 711 33.68 -7.87 -29.07
N ASP A 712 33.19 -8.46 -30.15
CA ASP A 712 33.49 -9.84 -30.55
C ASP A 712 33.65 -9.93 -32.10
N ALA A 713 34.45 -10.89 -32.57
CA ALA A 713 34.68 -11.12 -33.98
C ALA A 713 34.72 -12.61 -34.29
N LYS A 714 34.18 -12.97 -35.47
CA LYS A 714 34.13 -14.34 -35.97
C LYS A 714 34.63 -14.40 -37.38
N LYS A 715 35.10 -15.59 -37.77
CA LYS A 715 35.57 -15.91 -39.14
C LYS A 715 34.42 -16.46 -39.99
N LEU A 716 34.31 -16.04 -41.23
CA LEU A 716 33.41 -16.61 -42.23
C LEU A 716 34.19 -17.02 -43.49
N VAL A 717 33.69 -18.03 -44.19
CA VAL A 717 34.34 -18.59 -45.39
C VAL A 717 33.34 -18.60 -46.55
N LEU A 718 33.65 -17.81 -47.59
CA LEU A 718 32.85 -17.75 -48.82
C LEU A 718 33.42 -18.74 -49.84
N LEU A 719 32.59 -19.61 -50.34
CA LEU A 719 32.86 -20.55 -51.42
C LEU A 719 31.86 -20.28 -52.53
N LYS A 720 32.38 -19.82 -53.69
CA LYS A 720 31.57 -19.70 -54.90
C LYS A 720 31.85 -20.90 -55.80
#